data_147182ddb6242e70643a2aa26c04579b
#
_entry.id   147182ddb6242e70643a2aa26c04579b
#
_cell.length_a   1.000
_cell.length_b   1.000
_cell.length_c   1.000
_cell.angle_alpha   90.00
_cell.angle_beta   90.00
_cell.angle_gamma   90.00
#
_symmetry.space_group_name_H-M   'P 1'
#
loop_
_entity.id
_entity.type
_entity.pdbx_description
1 polymer ?
#
loop_
_entity_poly.entity_id
_entity_poly.type
_entity_poly.pdbx_seq_one_letter_code
_entity_poly.pdbx_strand_id
1 'polypeptide(L)'
;MKKLLLFMCIGCSVLWQANAQVKDLIASGQTINTAGKASTTFLDLQQSLNWLEQEFQVSIAYQDEIVKAKKTRAKMDSFESVEQALTVLLQGTGLKYDKAGERFYIISQKKPSQVPSLNSQETVLVNSFPASNKINGGSTFSGIENAKVEKRRIEIGGRITDENGSGFPGVNILLKGTTTGAVSDAQGNYVINVENENSVLVFSFVGYVDQEIVVGNQSVINVQMEVDESNLEEVVVTALGIEKSAKSLGYATSTVHSDELSINRTPNVMNALQGKVAGVSISALGSGPGGTSKIRIRGQSSISGQNNPLIVVNGVPIDNTNFGSNPGNNASDSSIGVRGGGNTSDGGDGLSSINPDDVETMTILKGAAAAALYGSRAKDGVIMITTKSKNDSKGIGVTYNLNYTNEAPLDFTDYQYEYGQGEQGVRPTTPNPTSGQWSFGEKFQPGMTQVLFDGVTVPYEPVRGIINGFFRNGQNLTNSITLATSSDKGGMSLSFSDLNSKGIVPNNTYNRKTINLGFAYNLSPKFSFRGNFNYSHEDNENPPNIGQQDNTIPVALYNMANSMPLDVLRENRYDENGNEAVYSRFRNRTNPYFTLSDQFQNIKRDRIFGNIALKYYLTDWLFVQGRVGQDYWSRDQDYNNFPTGQASRAPAPAGFVNGVYTQEQRRFREINTDFLINANKKFGELGVNVNFGGNHMQRRSDLNSVQVTDFVVRDLYTVQNGRAKDPIYDLNERAVNSLYGSAELSFQDKFFLTGTVRNDWFSTLSKENRSILYPSVSASWVFHENLNTTGWLNFGKIRAAYAEVGSDADVGAYSNVLFYGINNNLFGGQPVGGPNGTNLPNPNLRPMRIGEAEIGFELSMFQSRVSLDMALYRKLTTDQIVSAQISDASGFVNTSINSGKSENKGVEMLLTVVPVETKDFTWEA
;
A
#
# COMPACT_ATOMS: atom_id res chain seq x y z
N MET A 1 25.26 2.91 27.11
CA MET A 1 25.52 4.05 26.24
C MET A 1 26.67 3.84 25.24
N LYS A 2 27.91 3.47 25.64
CA LYS A 2 29.02 3.28 24.66
C LYS A 2 28.79 2.17 23.61
N LYS A 3 28.09 1.08 23.92
CA LYS A 3 27.77 0.02 22.94
C LYS A 3 26.63 0.38 21.98
N LEU A 4 25.72 1.27 22.36
CA LEU A 4 24.61 1.73 21.51
C LEU A 4 25.08 2.79 20.50
N LEU A 5 26.03 3.65 20.88
CA LEU A 5 26.68 4.60 19.97
C LEU A 5 27.53 3.88 18.90
N LEU A 6 28.16 2.75 19.27
CA LEU A 6 28.96 1.96 18.33
C LEU A 6 28.08 1.31 17.23
N PHE A 7 26.85 0.86 17.58
CA PHE A 7 25.90 0.34 16.59
C PHE A 7 25.34 1.42 15.67
N MET A 8 25.12 2.65 16.17
CA MET A 8 24.69 3.78 15.35
C MET A 8 25.77 4.26 14.37
N CYS A 9 27.03 4.24 14.80
CA CYS A 9 28.16 4.60 13.91
C CYS A 9 28.39 3.55 12.82
N ILE A 10 28.16 2.27 13.10
CA ILE A 10 28.30 1.19 12.11
C ILE A 10 27.16 1.26 11.07
N GLY A 11 25.94 1.60 11.47
CA GLY A 11 24.82 1.81 10.56
C GLY A 11 25.02 3.01 9.61
N CYS A 12 25.57 4.11 10.09
CA CYS A 12 25.89 5.28 9.26
C CYS A 12 27.09 5.05 8.34
N SER A 13 28.09 4.29 8.76
CA SER A 13 29.26 3.99 7.92
C SER A 13 28.95 3.00 6.79
N VAL A 14 28.03 2.05 7.00
CA VAL A 14 27.58 1.12 5.95
C VAL A 14 26.75 1.84 4.87
N LEU A 15 25.95 2.84 5.24
CA LEU A 15 25.23 3.69 4.27
C LEU A 15 26.14 4.64 3.50
N TRP A 16 27.27 5.03 4.07
CA TRP A 16 28.25 5.90 3.40
C TRP A 16 29.19 5.13 2.48
N GLN A 17 29.55 3.90 2.83
CA GLN A 17 30.39 3.03 1.98
C GLN A 17 29.62 2.47 0.77
N ALA A 18 28.30 2.24 0.87
CA ALA A 18 27.50 1.84 -0.29
C ALA A 18 27.42 2.91 -1.38
N ASN A 19 27.52 4.19 -1.04
CA ASN A 19 27.57 5.30 -2.01
C ASN A 19 28.96 5.55 -2.63
N ALA A 20 30.04 5.06 -2.02
CA ALA A 20 31.40 5.21 -2.54
C ALA A 20 31.78 4.12 -3.55
N GLN A 21 31.27 2.89 -3.37
CA GLN A 21 31.62 1.76 -4.25
C GLN A 21 30.94 1.81 -5.63
N VAL A 22 29.87 2.55 -5.80
CA VAL A 22 29.19 2.68 -7.12
C VAL A 22 29.92 3.67 -8.04
N LYS A 23 30.75 4.57 -7.52
CA LYS A 23 31.52 5.53 -8.34
C LYS A 23 32.81 4.96 -8.93
N ASP A 24 33.38 3.91 -8.34
CA ASP A 24 34.66 3.37 -8.79
C ASP A 24 34.57 2.28 -9.86
N LEU A 25 33.34 1.78 -10.12
CA LEU A 25 33.12 0.72 -11.13
C LEU A 25 33.01 1.23 -12.58
N ILE A 26 33.02 2.53 -12.81
CA ILE A 26 32.85 3.13 -14.17
C ILE A 26 34.21 3.62 -14.77
N ALA A 27 35.27 3.62 -14.00
CA ALA A 27 36.50 4.29 -14.40
C ALA A 27 37.73 3.38 -14.70
N SER A 28 37.62 2.05 -14.68
CA SER A 28 38.78 1.20 -14.97
C SER A 28 38.54 0.17 -16.04
N GLY A 29 38.66 0.61 -17.29
CA GLY A 29 38.96 -0.30 -18.40
C GLY A 29 40.47 -0.62 -18.37
N GLN A 30 40.83 -1.78 -17.85
CA GLN A 30 42.14 -2.36 -18.06
C GLN A 30 42.05 -3.83 -18.42
N THR A 31 42.61 -4.10 -19.61
CA THR A 31 42.97 -5.42 -20.13
C THR A 31 43.96 -6.10 -19.22
N ILE A 32 43.69 -7.30 -18.76
CA ILE A 32 44.65 -8.13 -18.03
C ILE A 32 45.21 -9.19 -18.97
N ASN A 33 46.50 -9.13 -19.18
CA ASN A 33 47.32 -10.12 -19.83
C ASN A 33 47.68 -11.21 -18.82
N THR A 34 47.45 -12.46 -19.16
CA THR A 34 47.79 -13.62 -18.30
C THR A 34 49.09 -14.29 -18.72
N ALA A 35 50.00 -14.43 -17.81
CA ALA A 35 51.05 -15.50 -17.85
C ALA A 35 51.50 -15.89 -16.43
N GLY A 36 51.22 -17.12 -16.08
CA GLY A 36 52.06 -18.09 -15.35
C GLY A 36 52.20 -18.01 -13.85
N LYS A 37 51.71 -19.01 -13.12
CA LYS A 37 52.44 -20.04 -12.33
C LYS A 37 51.51 -20.72 -11.33
N ALA A 38 51.59 -22.05 -11.29
CA ALA A 38 50.80 -22.99 -10.49
C ALA A 38 51.06 -22.85 -8.97
N SER A 39 50.00 -22.75 -8.17
CA SER A 39 49.93 -23.18 -6.77
C SER A 39 48.55 -23.72 -6.46
N THR A 40 48.48 -24.81 -5.76
CA THR A 40 47.27 -25.50 -5.33
C THR A 40 46.50 -24.58 -4.35
N THR A 41 45.58 -23.77 -4.86
CA THR A 41 44.68 -22.96 -4.07
C THR A 41 43.28 -23.52 -4.20
N PHE A 42 42.57 -23.64 -3.09
CA PHE A 42 41.11 -23.96 -3.11
C PHE A 42 40.39 -22.86 -3.85
N LEU A 43 39.79 -23.17 -5.00
CA LEU A 43 39.01 -22.25 -5.79
C LEU A 43 37.56 -22.23 -5.28
N ASP A 44 36.95 -21.09 -5.31
CA ASP A 44 35.52 -20.93 -5.07
C ASP A 44 34.74 -21.65 -6.16
N LEU A 45 33.75 -22.48 -5.75
CA LEU A 45 32.96 -23.26 -6.70
C LEU A 45 32.22 -22.39 -7.70
N GLN A 46 31.70 -21.24 -7.28
CA GLN A 46 30.98 -20.30 -8.16
C GLN A 46 31.91 -19.73 -9.23
N GLN A 47 33.11 -19.35 -8.88
CA GLN A 47 34.10 -18.87 -9.84
C GLN A 47 34.50 -19.97 -10.84
N SER A 48 34.58 -21.23 -10.35
CA SER A 48 34.91 -22.37 -11.20
C SER A 48 33.78 -22.70 -12.19
N LEU A 49 32.53 -22.55 -11.81
CA LEU A 49 31.37 -22.73 -12.69
C LEU A 49 31.29 -21.61 -13.74
N ASN A 50 31.52 -20.36 -13.36
CA ASN A 50 31.54 -19.25 -14.31
C ASN A 50 32.68 -19.41 -15.35
N TRP A 51 33.84 -19.95 -14.94
CA TRP A 51 34.91 -20.26 -15.86
C TRP A 51 34.51 -21.37 -16.85
N LEU A 52 33.81 -22.42 -16.39
CA LEU A 52 33.31 -23.49 -17.26
C LEU A 52 32.32 -22.96 -18.30
N GLU A 53 31.43 -22.06 -17.93
CA GLU A 53 30.48 -21.44 -18.85
C GLU A 53 31.20 -20.71 -19.99
N GLN A 54 32.27 -19.98 -19.64
CA GLN A 54 33.05 -19.20 -20.61
C GLN A 54 33.92 -20.08 -21.51
N GLU A 55 34.61 -21.06 -20.94
CA GLU A 55 35.56 -21.91 -21.66
C GLU A 55 34.85 -22.87 -22.64
N PHE A 56 33.73 -23.44 -22.22
CA PHE A 56 32.99 -24.43 -23.00
C PHE A 56 31.74 -23.84 -23.71
N GLN A 57 31.48 -22.54 -23.55
CA GLN A 57 30.30 -21.85 -24.12
C GLN A 57 28.98 -22.55 -23.80
N VAL A 58 28.78 -22.94 -22.54
CA VAL A 58 27.59 -23.60 -22.01
C VAL A 58 26.95 -22.69 -20.95
N SER A 59 25.68 -22.95 -20.62
CA SER A 59 24.97 -22.29 -19.54
C SER A 59 24.74 -23.28 -18.41
N ILE A 60 25.07 -22.85 -17.16
CA ILE A 60 24.94 -23.67 -15.96
C ILE A 60 24.03 -22.97 -14.95
N ALA A 61 22.80 -23.45 -14.82
CA ALA A 61 21.84 -22.90 -13.87
C ALA A 61 22.00 -23.55 -12.49
N TYR A 62 22.05 -22.72 -11.45
CA TYR A 62 22.08 -23.15 -10.05
C TYR A 62 21.45 -22.08 -9.16
N GLN A 63 21.02 -22.51 -7.97
CA GLN A 63 20.62 -21.58 -6.93
C GLN A 63 21.89 -21.10 -6.19
N ASP A 64 22.08 -19.80 -6.07
CA ASP A 64 23.25 -19.19 -5.43
C ASP A 64 23.52 -19.74 -4.03
N GLU A 65 22.47 -19.99 -3.27
CA GLU A 65 22.53 -20.50 -1.88
C GLU A 65 23.20 -21.88 -1.75
N ILE A 66 23.08 -22.76 -2.76
CA ILE A 66 23.65 -24.10 -2.72
C ILE A 66 25.11 -24.14 -3.18
N VAL A 67 25.56 -23.12 -3.91
CA VAL A 67 26.93 -23.02 -4.47
C VAL A 67 27.79 -22.07 -3.65
N LYS A 68 27.21 -21.02 -3.08
CA LYS A 68 27.90 -20.01 -2.27
C LYS A 68 28.63 -20.63 -1.07
N ALA A 69 29.86 -20.19 -0.88
CA ALA A 69 30.77 -20.72 0.16
C ALA A 69 31.26 -22.16 -0.01
N LYS A 70 30.98 -22.87 -1.10
CA LYS A 70 31.56 -24.18 -1.39
C LYS A 70 32.88 -24.03 -2.17
N LYS A 71 33.86 -24.83 -1.81
CA LYS A 71 35.20 -24.85 -2.42
C LYS A 71 35.44 -26.15 -3.16
N THR A 72 36.06 -26.05 -4.31
CA THR A 72 36.46 -27.19 -5.14
C THR A 72 37.97 -27.44 -5.04
N ARG A 73 38.42 -28.68 -5.29
CA ARG A 73 39.84 -29.09 -5.23
C ARG A 73 40.46 -29.32 -6.61
N ALA A 74 39.77 -28.98 -7.68
CA ALA A 74 40.22 -29.31 -9.04
C ALA A 74 41.17 -28.24 -9.60
N LYS A 75 42.18 -28.71 -10.37
CA LYS A 75 42.96 -27.83 -11.26
C LYS A 75 42.15 -27.58 -12.53
N MET A 76 42.04 -26.30 -12.94
CA MET A 76 41.21 -25.86 -14.06
C MET A 76 41.81 -26.11 -15.47
N ASP A 77 42.99 -26.69 -15.59
CA ASP A 77 43.78 -26.59 -16.83
C ASP A 77 43.64 -27.77 -17.80
N SER A 78 42.78 -28.77 -17.59
CA SER A 78 42.74 -29.97 -18.42
C SER A 78 41.47 -30.77 -18.43
N PHE A 79 40.32 -30.16 -18.73
CA PHE A 79 39.08 -30.94 -18.95
C PHE A 79 38.78 -31.03 -20.45
N GLU A 80 38.49 -32.25 -20.92
CA GLU A 80 38.14 -32.53 -22.32
C GLU A 80 36.64 -32.34 -22.60
N SER A 81 35.78 -32.29 -21.54
CA SER A 81 34.35 -32.03 -21.65
C SER A 81 33.76 -31.38 -20.41
N VAL A 82 32.60 -30.72 -20.59
CA VAL A 82 31.84 -30.07 -19.50
C VAL A 82 31.40 -31.05 -18.45
N GLU A 83 30.96 -32.25 -18.88
CA GLU A 83 30.48 -33.28 -17.97
C GLU A 83 31.63 -33.83 -17.09
N GLN A 84 32.81 -33.97 -17.67
CA GLN A 84 34.01 -34.36 -16.91
C GLN A 84 34.37 -33.27 -15.89
N ALA A 85 34.38 -32.02 -16.29
CA ALA A 85 34.66 -30.90 -15.42
C ALA A 85 33.64 -30.78 -14.28
N LEU A 86 32.33 -30.81 -14.56
CA LEU A 86 31.27 -30.78 -13.58
C LEU A 86 31.35 -31.95 -12.58
N THR A 87 31.66 -33.16 -13.07
CA THR A 87 31.81 -34.32 -12.18
C THR A 87 32.91 -34.14 -11.17
N VAL A 88 34.05 -33.56 -11.58
CA VAL A 88 35.21 -33.34 -10.71
C VAL A 88 34.97 -32.13 -9.77
N LEU A 89 34.42 -31.03 -10.28
CA LEU A 89 34.15 -29.79 -9.49
C LEU A 89 33.10 -30.02 -8.42
N LEU A 90 32.08 -30.86 -8.68
CA LEU A 90 31.02 -31.14 -7.73
C LEU A 90 31.34 -32.29 -6.76
N GLN A 91 32.46 -32.98 -6.94
CA GLN A 91 32.86 -34.07 -6.06
C GLN A 91 33.10 -33.59 -4.63
N GLY A 92 32.44 -34.17 -3.66
CA GLY A 92 32.53 -33.82 -2.23
C GLY A 92 31.70 -32.59 -1.83
N THR A 93 31.02 -31.89 -2.75
CA THR A 93 30.18 -30.72 -2.45
C THR A 93 28.76 -31.06 -2.03
N GLY A 94 28.31 -32.29 -2.20
CA GLY A 94 26.92 -32.72 -1.99
C GLY A 94 25.97 -32.27 -3.08
N LEU A 95 26.49 -31.80 -4.22
CA LEU A 95 25.75 -31.39 -5.39
C LEU A 95 25.85 -32.42 -6.52
N LYS A 96 24.87 -32.41 -7.43
CA LYS A 96 24.85 -33.13 -8.69
C LYS A 96 24.49 -32.21 -9.82
N TYR A 97 24.81 -32.58 -11.03
CA TYR A 97 24.30 -31.90 -12.21
C TYR A 97 23.37 -32.81 -13.02
N ASP A 98 22.44 -32.22 -13.72
CA ASP A 98 21.56 -32.84 -14.68
C ASP A 98 21.70 -32.07 -16.01
N LYS A 99 21.82 -32.77 -17.15
CA LYS A 99 21.92 -32.16 -18.47
C LYS A 99 20.50 -31.89 -19.00
N ALA A 100 20.13 -30.64 -19.16
CA ALA A 100 18.78 -30.21 -19.58
C ALA A 100 18.68 -29.86 -21.06
N GLY A 101 19.83 -29.82 -21.78
CA GLY A 101 19.91 -29.54 -23.22
C GLY A 101 21.31 -29.77 -23.74
N GLU A 102 21.54 -29.56 -25.06
CA GLU A 102 22.86 -29.78 -25.67
C GLU A 102 23.97 -28.93 -25.01
N ARG A 103 23.67 -27.73 -24.56
CA ARG A 103 24.59 -26.77 -23.92
C ARG A 103 24.05 -26.22 -22.61
N PHE A 104 23.10 -26.91 -21.96
CA PHE A 104 22.47 -26.43 -20.73
C PHE A 104 22.49 -27.46 -19.62
N TYR A 105 23.03 -27.07 -18.46
CA TYR A 105 23.22 -27.93 -17.28
C TYR A 105 22.56 -27.27 -16.05
N ILE A 106 22.00 -28.09 -15.15
CA ILE A 106 21.38 -27.66 -13.91
C ILE A 106 22.07 -28.32 -12.72
N ILE A 107 22.48 -27.53 -11.74
CA ILE A 107 23.08 -28.04 -10.50
C ILE A 107 22.03 -28.05 -9.40
N SER A 108 21.89 -29.18 -8.72
CA SER A 108 20.96 -29.43 -7.63
C SER A 108 21.58 -30.19 -6.46
N GLN A 109 20.93 -30.17 -5.29
CA GLN A 109 21.40 -30.94 -4.13
C GLN A 109 21.13 -32.42 -4.29
N LYS A 110 22.10 -33.27 -3.88
CA LYS A 110 21.96 -34.71 -3.86
C LYS A 110 21.11 -35.12 -2.66
N LYS A 111 19.90 -35.66 -2.91
CA LYS A 111 19.06 -36.18 -1.82
C LYS A 111 19.76 -37.38 -1.16
N PRO A 112 19.71 -37.52 0.18
CA PRO A 112 20.22 -38.72 0.84
C PRO A 112 19.46 -39.96 0.36
N SER A 113 20.17 -40.99 -0.02
CA SER A 113 19.59 -42.27 -0.45
C SER A 113 18.96 -42.97 0.75
N GLN A 114 17.65 -43.09 0.76
CA GLN A 114 16.96 -44.05 1.62
C GLN A 114 17.00 -45.43 0.95
N VAL A 115 17.49 -46.41 1.74
CA VAL A 115 17.48 -47.85 1.40
C VAL A 115 16.02 -48.31 1.39
N PRO A 116 15.57 -49.13 0.41
CA PRO A 116 14.18 -49.56 0.32
C PRO A 116 13.92 -50.77 1.23
N SER A 117 12.85 -50.70 2.03
CA SER A 117 12.17 -51.88 2.57
C SER A 117 10.74 -51.94 2.05
N LEU A 118 10.37 -53.16 1.63
CA LEU A 118 9.16 -53.57 0.91
C LEU A 118 7.89 -53.53 1.80
N ASN A 119 6.78 -53.25 1.09
CA ASN A 119 5.38 -53.80 1.23
C ASN A 119 4.69 -53.84 2.60
N SER A 120 3.51 -53.32 2.78
CA SER A 120 2.21 -53.73 2.26
C SER A 120 1.07 -53.03 2.98
N GLN A 121 0.09 -52.66 2.24
CA GLN A 121 -1.38 -52.66 2.46
C GLN A 121 -2.04 -52.24 3.79
N GLU A 122 -2.91 -51.28 3.61
CA GLU A 122 -4.33 -51.21 4.08
C GLU A 122 -4.65 -51.34 5.57
N THR A 123 -5.27 -50.46 6.17
CA THR A 123 -6.73 -50.30 6.50
C THR A 123 -6.95 -49.42 7.75
N VAL A 124 -7.81 -48.49 7.55
CA VAL A 124 -8.77 -47.80 8.43
C VAL A 124 -9.06 -48.43 9.81
N LEU A 125 -9.08 -47.65 10.88
CA LEU A 125 -10.18 -47.37 11.81
C LEU A 125 -9.71 -46.88 13.20
N VAL A 126 -10.14 -45.70 13.50
CA VAL A 126 -10.90 -45.20 14.66
C VAL A 126 -10.76 -45.93 16.03
N ASN A 127 -10.54 -45.10 17.01
CA ASN A 127 -11.09 -45.08 18.39
C ASN A 127 -10.17 -45.34 19.61
N SER A 128 -10.29 -44.29 20.46
CA SER A 128 -10.57 -44.33 21.88
C SER A 128 -9.49 -44.75 22.85
N PHE A 129 -9.31 -43.85 23.78
CA PHE A 129 -8.72 -44.10 25.13
C PHE A 129 -9.37 -45.25 25.87
N PRO A 130 -8.72 -45.96 26.81
CA PRO A 130 -8.76 -45.44 28.16
C PRO A 130 -7.54 -45.76 29.09
N ALA A 131 -7.65 -45.24 30.26
CA ALA A 131 -6.82 -45.11 31.42
C ALA A 131 -6.32 -46.43 32.09
N SER A 132 -5.28 -46.22 32.93
CA SER A 132 -5.02 -46.86 34.24
C SER A 132 -4.45 -48.28 34.27
N ASN A 133 -3.29 -48.52 34.83
CA ASN A 133 -3.12 -49.07 36.19
C ASN A 133 -1.66 -49.26 36.63
N LYS A 134 -1.51 -49.04 37.91
CA LYS A 134 -0.47 -49.34 38.88
C LYS A 134 0.24 -50.67 38.67
N ILE A 135 1.51 -50.79 39.16
CA ILE A 135 1.92 -51.68 40.27
C ILE A 135 3.37 -51.40 40.72
N ASN A 136 3.48 -51.13 41.99
CA ASN A 136 4.44 -51.35 43.08
C ASN A 136 5.84 -51.94 42.82
N GLY A 137 6.77 -51.42 43.62
CA GLY A 137 8.02 -52.11 44.06
C GLY A 137 8.94 -51.10 44.72
N GLY A 138 8.95 -51.18 46.01
CA GLY A 138 9.61 -50.32 46.98
C GLY A 138 11.09 -50.61 47.22
N SER A 139 11.72 -49.70 47.93
CA SER A 139 12.56 -49.88 49.08
C SER A 139 13.08 -48.54 49.61
N THR A 140 12.92 -48.43 50.88
CA THR A 140 13.35 -47.45 51.84
C THR A 140 14.77 -46.89 51.69
N PHE A 141 14.90 -45.57 51.93
CA PHE A 141 15.87 -45.05 52.92
C PHE A 141 15.36 -43.65 53.44
N SER A 142 15.50 -43.55 54.72
CA SER A 142 14.99 -42.54 55.60
C SER A 142 15.69 -41.16 55.53
N GLY A 143 14.93 -40.15 55.89
CA GLY A 143 15.34 -39.06 56.73
C GLY A 143 15.76 -37.77 56.10
N ILE A 144 14.88 -36.78 56.11
CA ILE A 144 15.07 -35.47 56.77
C ILE A 144 13.71 -34.69 56.55
N GLU A 145 13.08 -34.46 57.69
CA GLU A 145 11.92 -33.57 57.82
C GLU A 145 12.30 -32.17 57.35
N ASN A 146 11.67 -31.68 56.27
CA ASN A 146 11.48 -30.27 56.03
C ASN A 146 9.98 -29.96 56.23
N ALA A 147 9.69 -29.33 57.37
CA ALA A 147 8.38 -28.79 57.67
C ALA A 147 7.90 -27.90 56.54
N LYS A 148 6.88 -28.34 55.83
CA LYS A 148 6.09 -27.55 54.93
C LYS A 148 5.33 -26.54 55.80
N VAL A 149 5.82 -25.31 55.87
CA VAL A 149 5.02 -24.16 56.34
C VAL A 149 3.86 -24.01 55.36
N GLU A 150 2.67 -24.46 55.76
CA GLU A 150 1.43 -24.10 55.07
C GLU A 150 1.27 -22.60 55.15
N LYS A 151 1.55 -21.87 54.07
CA LYS A 151 1.20 -20.45 53.93
C LYS A 151 -0.34 -20.37 54.08
N ARG A 152 -0.77 -19.79 55.21
CA ARG A 152 -2.16 -19.46 55.46
C ARG A 152 -2.63 -18.55 54.29
N ARG A 153 -3.45 -19.05 53.39
CA ARG A 153 -4.14 -18.24 52.42
C ARG A 153 -5.24 -17.46 53.13
N ILE A 154 -5.33 -16.15 52.84
CA ILE A 154 -6.36 -15.27 53.34
C ILE A 154 -7.48 -15.26 52.29
N GLU A 155 -8.67 -15.65 52.71
CA GLU A 155 -9.87 -15.56 51.88
C GLU A 155 -10.48 -14.17 51.99
N ILE A 156 -10.61 -13.46 50.87
CA ILE A 156 -11.20 -12.12 50.77
C ILE A 156 -12.48 -12.21 49.94
N GLY A 157 -13.58 -11.76 50.51
CA GLY A 157 -14.86 -11.62 49.83
C GLY A 157 -15.30 -10.17 49.75
N GLY A 158 -16.32 -9.90 49.01
CA GLY A 158 -16.90 -8.56 48.91
C GLY A 158 -17.98 -8.48 47.88
N ARG A 159 -18.57 -7.30 47.77
CA ARG A 159 -19.59 -7.01 46.76
C ARG A 159 -19.11 -5.84 45.89
N ILE A 160 -19.26 -6.05 44.60
CA ILE A 160 -18.98 -5.02 43.54
C ILE A 160 -20.31 -4.43 43.11
N THR A 161 -20.37 -3.13 43.03
CA THR A 161 -21.56 -2.39 42.56
C THR A 161 -21.20 -1.48 41.39
N ASP A 162 -22.19 -1.20 40.58
CA ASP A 162 -22.13 -0.18 39.53
C ASP A 162 -22.22 1.24 40.15
N GLU A 163 -22.20 2.26 39.34
CA GLU A 163 -22.31 3.66 39.74
C GLU A 163 -23.64 3.99 40.43
N ASN A 164 -24.68 3.18 40.24
CA ASN A 164 -26.00 3.34 40.84
C ASN A 164 -26.17 2.54 42.14
N GLY A 165 -25.12 1.77 42.57
CA GLY A 165 -25.15 0.93 43.76
C GLY A 165 -25.83 -0.43 43.54
N SER A 166 -26.16 -0.80 42.32
CA SER A 166 -26.68 -2.13 41.98
C SER A 166 -25.53 -3.14 41.88
N GLY A 167 -25.79 -4.42 42.23
CA GLY A 167 -24.76 -5.46 42.14
C GLY A 167 -24.25 -5.63 40.70
N PHE A 168 -22.93 -5.59 40.54
CA PHE A 168 -22.29 -5.59 39.22
C PHE A 168 -21.69 -6.96 38.88
N PRO A 169 -22.32 -7.76 37.99
CA PRO A 169 -21.84 -9.07 37.62
C PRO A 169 -20.71 -8.99 36.56
N GLY A 170 -19.83 -9.99 36.58
CA GLY A 170 -18.85 -10.16 35.48
C GLY A 170 -17.57 -9.34 35.63
N VAL A 171 -17.42 -8.57 36.71
CA VAL A 171 -16.17 -7.82 36.99
C VAL A 171 -15.03 -8.80 37.30
N ASN A 172 -13.88 -8.64 36.62
CA ASN A 172 -12.70 -9.44 36.88
C ASN A 172 -11.94 -8.90 38.11
N ILE A 173 -11.60 -9.79 39.03
CA ILE A 173 -10.80 -9.53 40.20
C ILE A 173 -9.49 -10.31 40.04
N LEU A 174 -8.37 -9.63 39.83
CA LEU A 174 -7.06 -10.24 39.61
C LEU A 174 -6.11 -9.89 40.75
N LEU A 175 -5.40 -10.89 41.28
CA LEU A 175 -4.30 -10.66 42.19
C LEU A 175 -3.10 -10.13 41.40
N LYS A 176 -2.72 -8.87 41.63
CA LYS A 176 -1.69 -8.15 40.88
C LYS A 176 -0.38 -8.92 40.81
N GLY A 177 0.14 -9.11 39.61
CA GLY A 177 1.39 -9.84 39.37
C GLY A 177 1.26 -11.35 39.34
N THR A 178 0.04 -11.91 39.37
CA THR A 178 -0.23 -13.35 39.26
C THR A 178 -1.31 -13.64 38.24
N THR A 179 -1.55 -14.92 37.97
CA THR A 179 -2.70 -15.38 37.15
C THR A 179 -3.89 -15.82 38.02
N THR A 180 -3.85 -15.56 39.33
CA THR A 180 -4.95 -15.90 40.25
C THR A 180 -6.02 -14.83 40.17
N GLY A 181 -7.24 -15.18 39.81
CA GLY A 181 -8.37 -14.24 39.70
C GLY A 181 -9.69 -14.89 40.07
N ALA A 182 -10.71 -14.04 40.27
CA ALA A 182 -12.11 -14.38 40.46
C ALA A 182 -12.96 -13.47 39.57
N VAL A 183 -14.26 -13.80 39.39
CA VAL A 183 -15.23 -12.98 38.66
C VAL A 183 -16.46 -12.80 39.57
N SER A 184 -17.03 -11.60 39.59
CA SER A 184 -18.23 -11.32 40.38
C SER A 184 -19.45 -12.07 39.84
N ASP A 185 -20.30 -12.56 40.77
CA ASP A 185 -21.53 -13.26 40.48
C ASP A 185 -22.67 -12.32 40.02
N ALA A 186 -23.87 -12.87 39.73
CA ALA A 186 -25.04 -12.12 39.27
C ALA A 186 -25.52 -11.04 40.27
N GLN A 187 -25.12 -11.10 41.53
CA GLN A 187 -25.41 -10.15 42.61
C GLN A 187 -24.24 -9.23 42.92
N GLY A 188 -23.15 -9.38 42.14
CA GLY A 188 -21.91 -8.60 42.32
C GLY A 188 -20.96 -9.14 43.42
N ASN A 189 -21.23 -10.31 44.02
CA ASN A 189 -20.36 -10.85 45.06
C ASN A 189 -19.17 -11.59 44.46
N TYR A 190 -18.04 -11.59 45.15
CA TYR A 190 -16.84 -12.32 44.77
C TYR A 190 -16.11 -12.90 45.98
N VAL A 191 -15.29 -13.92 45.72
CA VAL A 191 -14.40 -14.50 46.74
C VAL A 191 -13.07 -14.83 46.04
N ILE A 192 -11.97 -14.38 46.61
CA ILE A 192 -10.61 -14.65 46.12
C ILE A 192 -9.65 -14.99 47.24
N ASN A 193 -8.72 -15.91 47.02
CA ASN A 193 -7.69 -16.27 47.98
C ASN A 193 -6.38 -15.52 47.67
N VAL A 194 -5.83 -14.84 48.68
CA VAL A 194 -4.59 -14.06 48.58
C VAL A 194 -3.51 -14.63 49.48
N GLU A 195 -2.23 -14.34 49.17
CA GLU A 195 -1.09 -14.91 49.91
C GLU A 195 -0.74 -14.18 51.22
N ASN A 196 -1.01 -12.85 51.28
CA ASN A 196 -0.70 -12.02 52.44
C ASN A 196 -1.46 -10.67 52.38
N GLU A 197 -1.36 -9.90 53.47
CA GLU A 197 -2.01 -8.62 53.66
C GLU A 197 -1.49 -7.51 52.71
N ASN A 198 -0.31 -7.66 52.12
CA ASN A 198 0.24 -6.71 51.16
C ASN A 198 -0.21 -7.01 49.72
N SER A 199 -1.04 -8.03 49.53
CA SER A 199 -1.60 -8.36 48.23
C SER A 199 -2.45 -7.21 47.70
N VAL A 200 -2.36 -6.93 46.36
CA VAL A 200 -3.16 -5.91 45.70
C VAL A 200 -4.15 -6.62 44.79
N LEU A 201 -5.42 -6.31 44.94
CA LEU A 201 -6.48 -6.78 44.02
C LEU A 201 -6.75 -5.70 42.99
N VAL A 202 -6.83 -6.11 41.73
CA VAL A 202 -7.20 -5.25 40.61
C VAL A 202 -8.61 -5.65 40.17
N PHE A 203 -9.53 -4.71 40.20
CA PHE A 203 -10.91 -4.85 39.78
C PHE A 203 -11.03 -4.20 38.41
N SER A 204 -11.41 -4.97 37.38
CA SER A 204 -11.47 -4.49 36.01
C SER A 204 -12.74 -4.97 35.30
N PHE A 205 -13.34 -4.07 34.52
CA PHE A 205 -14.47 -4.36 33.66
C PHE A 205 -14.46 -3.43 32.45
N VAL A 206 -14.87 -3.92 31.29
CA VAL A 206 -14.88 -3.12 30.08
C VAL A 206 -15.80 -1.91 30.21
N GLY A 207 -15.27 -0.70 30.02
CA GLY A 207 -15.99 0.55 30.14
C GLY A 207 -16.00 1.15 31.56
N TYR A 208 -15.21 0.60 32.49
CA TYR A 208 -15.06 1.10 33.86
C TYR A 208 -13.59 1.29 34.23
N VAL A 209 -13.31 2.21 35.11
CA VAL A 209 -11.95 2.51 35.60
C VAL A 209 -11.44 1.33 36.44
N ASP A 210 -10.25 0.83 36.08
CA ASP A 210 -9.58 -0.20 36.87
C ASP A 210 -9.23 0.33 38.28
N GLN A 211 -9.65 -0.39 39.32
CA GLN A 211 -9.36 -0.01 40.69
C GLN A 211 -8.38 -0.99 41.33
N GLU A 212 -7.31 -0.46 41.93
CA GLU A 212 -6.31 -1.24 42.65
C GLU A 212 -6.47 -1.04 44.15
N ILE A 213 -6.73 -2.13 44.90
CA ILE A 213 -6.97 -2.06 46.34
C ILE A 213 -6.01 -3.00 47.07
N VAL A 214 -5.25 -2.47 48.03
CA VAL A 214 -4.40 -3.26 48.93
C VAL A 214 -5.30 -3.97 49.93
N VAL A 215 -5.13 -5.26 50.11
CA VAL A 215 -5.96 -6.11 50.97
C VAL A 215 -5.88 -5.67 52.45
N GLY A 216 -4.68 -5.41 52.96
CA GLY A 216 -4.50 -5.05 54.33
C GLY A 216 -5.04 -6.10 55.32
N ASN A 217 -5.62 -5.65 56.42
CA ASN A 217 -6.27 -6.53 57.44
C ASN A 217 -7.78 -6.75 57.13
N GLN A 218 -8.25 -6.49 55.89
CA GLN A 218 -9.66 -6.60 55.57
C GLN A 218 -9.98 -8.01 55.07
N SER A 219 -11.06 -8.62 55.59
CA SER A 219 -11.63 -9.87 55.04
C SER A 219 -12.79 -9.63 54.05
N VAL A 220 -13.31 -8.39 54.03
CA VAL A 220 -14.39 -7.97 53.13
C VAL A 220 -13.98 -6.64 52.47
N ILE A 221 -13.95 -6.62 51.13
CA ILE A 221 -13.62 -5.43 50.33
C ILE A 221 -14.78 -5.19 49.37
N ASN A 222 -15.57 -4.15 49.63
CA ASN A 222 -16.62 -3.73 48.69
C ASN A 222 -16.09 -2.65 47.76
N VAL A 223 -16.46 -2.75 46.50
CA VAL A 223 -15.95 -1.84 45.46
C VAL A 223 -17.13 -1.28 44.66
N GLN A 224 -17.20 0.01 44.50
CA GLN A 224 -18.10 0.64 43.54
C GLN A 224 -17.27 0.99 42.30
N MET A 225 -17.64 0.38 41.16
CA MET A 225 -16.97 0.66 39.88
C MET A 225 -17.42 2.03 39.36
N GLU A 226 -16.48 2.82 38.91
CA GLU A 226 -16.71 4.10 38.25
C GLU A 226 -16.63 3.93 36.75
N VAL A 227 -17.60 4.48 36.01
CA VAL A 227 -17.58 4.44 34.54
C VAL A 227 -16.32 5.11 34.04
N ASP A 228 -15.60 4.47 33.16
CA ASP A 228 -14.45 5.05 32.51
C ASP A 228 -14.89 6.11 31.48
N GLU A 229 -14.95 7.35 31.93
CA GLU A 229 -15.24 8.49 31.06
C GLU A 229 -14.09 8.78 30.07
N SER A 230 -12.96 8.08 30.16
CA SER A 230 -11.81 8.27 29.27
C SER A 230 -12.09 7.84 27.82
N ASN A 231 -13.12 7.02 27.58
CA ASN A 231 -13.64 6.79 26.23
C ASN A 231 -14.18 8.06 25.54
N LEU A 232 -14.42 9.14 26.28
CA LEU A 232 -14.75 10.48 25.75
C LEU A 232 -13.51 11.34 25.45
N GLU A 233 -12.32 10.91 25.83
CA GLU A 233 -11.05 11.56 25.53
C GLU A 233 -10.29 10.86 24.37
N GLU A 234 -10.99 10.45 23.32
CA GLU A 234 -10.33 9.98 22.12
C GLU A 234 -9.28 10.99 21.66
N VAL A 235 -8.01 10.55 21.68
CA VAL A 235 -6.89 11.35 21.19
C VAL A 235 -6.71 11.10 19.71
N VAL A 236 -7.00 12.12 18.91
CA VAL A 236 -6.79 12.10 17.47
C VAL A 236 -5.41 12.63 17.17
N VAL A 237 -4.59 11.84 16.48
CA VAL A 237 -3.36 12.34 15.90
C VAL A 237 -3.74 13.27 14.75
N THR A 238 -3.36 14.53 14.87
CA THR A 238 -3.63 15.55 13.85
C THR A 238 -2.39 15.83 13.01
N ALA A 239 -2.42 16.88 12.22
CA ALA A 239 -1.32 17.27 11.35
C ALA A 239 0.02 17.34 12.12
N LEU A 240 1.09 16.87 11.48
CA LEU A 240 2.48 16.86 12.00
C LEU A 240 2.70 15.96 13.23
N GLY A 241 1.76 15.08 13.54
CA GLY A 241 1.83 14.18 14.69
C GLY A 241 1.49 14.87 16.01
N ILE A 242 0.77 15.99 15.97
CA ILE A 242 0.24 16.67 17.14
C ILE A 242 -0.98 15.88 17.64
N GLU A 243 -0.92 15.38 18.84
CA GLU A 243 -2.04 14.70 19.49
C GLU A 243 -3.02 15.75 20.04
N LYS A 244 -4.30 15.63 19.71
CA LYS A 244 -5.40 16.50 20.17
C LYS A 244 -6.58 15.68 20.64
N SER A 245 -7.30 16.17 21.64
CA SER A 245 -8.58 15.57 22.02
C SER A 245 -9.61 15.76 20.91
N ALA A 246 -10.38 14.73 20.57
CA ALA A 246 -11.43 14.77 19.55
C ALA A 246 -12.44 15.90 19.80
N LYS A 247 -12.75 16.18 21.09
CA LYS A 247 -13.64 17.27 21.50
C LYS A 247 -13.13 18.67 21.12
N SER A 248 -11.80 18.86 21.04
CA SER A 248 -11.20 20.15 20.68
C SER A 248 -11.20 20.43 19.17
N LEU A 249 -11.45 19.42 18.32
CA LEU A 249 -11.38 19.59 16.88
C LEU A 249 -12.60 20.35 16.34
N GLY A 250 -12.35 21.51 15.74
CA GLY A 250 -13.37 22.36 15.11
C GLY A 250 -13.67 21.98 13.66
N TYR A 251 -13.21 20.84 13.17
CA TYR A 251 -13.37 20.35 11.80
C TYR A 251 -13.63 18.83 11.78
N ALA A 252 -14.16 18.32 10.65
CA ALA A 252 -14.49 16.91 10.51
C ALA A 252 -13.25 16.02 10.39
N THR A 253 -13.18 15.01 11.24
CA THR A 253 -12.24 13.90 11.16
C THR A 253 -12.99 12.59 11.26
N SER A 254 -12.41 11.51 10.76
CA SER A 254 -12.91 10.15 11.00
C SER A 254 -11.71 9.26 11.25
N THR A 255 -11.76 8.48 12.30
CA THR A 255 -10.73 7.50 12.65
C THR A 255 -11.31 6.11 12.46
N VAL A 256 -10.55 5.21 11.83
CA VAL A 256 -10.88 3.80 11.67
C VAL A 256 -9.76 3.01 12.33
N HIS A 257 -10.13 2.10 13.23
CA HIS A 257 -9.19 1.30 14.00
C HIS A 257 -8.80 0.00 13.28
N SER A 258 -7.71 -0.62 13.73
CA SER A 258 -7.15 -1.81 13.09
C SER A 258 -8.13 -2.98 13.01
N ASP A 259 -9.01 -3.12 14.00
CA ASP A 259 -10.00 -4.19 14.06
C ASP A 259 -11.00 -4.10 12.92
N GLU A 260 -11.50 -2.90 12.63
CA GLU A 260 -12.38 -2.64 11.50
C GLU A 260 -11.70 -2.88 10.14
N LEU A 261 -10.40 -2.54 10.03
CA LEU A 261 -9.62 -2.76 8.81
C LEU A 261 -9.30 -4.24 8.59
N SER A 262 -9.18 -4.99 9.67
CA SER A 262 -8.80 -6.40 9.63
C SER A 262 -9.96 -7.35 9.31
N ILE A 263 -11.22 -6.92 9.42
CA ILE A 263 -12.40 -7.72 9.05
C ILE A 263 -12.42 -8.03 7.55
N ASN A 264 -12.11 -7.04 6.71
CA ASN A 264 -12.07 -7.20 5.26
C ASN A 264 -10.68 -6.84 4.71
N ARG A 265 -9.72 -7.74 4.88
CA ARG A 265 -8.36 -7.55 4.37
C ARG A 265 -8.32 -7.63 2.85
N THR A 266 -7.82 -6.60 2.23
CA THR A 266 -7.60 -6.52 0.79
C THR A 266 -6.11 -6.28 0.50
N PRO A 267 -5.58 -6.66 -0.68
CA PRO A 267 -4.18 -6.38 -1.03
C PRO A 267 -3.78 -4.91 -0.90
N ASN A 268 -4.68 -3.99 -1.24
CA ASN A 268 -4.53 -2.56 -1.01
C ASN A 268 -5.41 -2.14 0.18
N VAL A 269 -4.77 -1.66 1.25
CA VAL A 269 -5.42 -1.30 2.52
C VAL A 269 -6.55 -0.26 2.38
N MET A 270 -6.50 0.58 1.35
CA MET A 270 -7.55 1.60 1.11
C MET A 270 -8.90 0.99 0.75
N ASN A 271 -8.92 -0.13 0.08
CA ASN A 271 -10.18 -0.77 -0.28
C ASN A 271 -10.97 -1.25 0.95
N ALA A 272 -10.28 -1.50 2.08
CA ALA A 272 -10.92 -1.83 3.35
C ALA A 272 -11.69 -0.65 3.98
N LEU A 273 -11.40 0.59 3.56
CA LEU A 273 -12.11 1.80 4.02
C LEU A 273 -13.39 2.10 3.23
N GLN A 274 -13.62 1.41 2.12
CA GLN A 274 -14.80 1.67 1.28
C GLN A 274 -16.09 1.47 2.07
N GLY A 275 -16.93 2.52 2.09
CA GLY A 275 -18.22 2.52 2.82
C GLY A 275 -18.12 2.79 4.32
N LYS A 276 -16.92 2.87 4.92
CA LYS A 276 -16.75 3.10 6.37
C LYS A 276 -16.64 4.57 6.76
N VAL A 277 -16.28 5.45 5.82
CA VAL A 277 -16.04 6.86 6.10
C VAL A 277 -16.92 7.73 5.24
N ALA A 278 -17.77 8.54 5.86
CA ALA A 278 -18.60 9.51 5.15
C ALA A 278 -17.75 10.56 4.40
N GLY A 279 -18.15 10.92 3.17
CA GLY A 279 -17.47 11.92 2.33
C GLY A 279 -16.21 11.40 1.64
N VAL A 280 -15.88 10.11 1.75
CA VAL A 280 -14.76 9.47 1.07
C VAL A 280 -15.28 8.47 0.03
N SER A 281 -14.86 8.64 -1.20
CA SER A 281 -15.13 7.69 -2.29
C SER A 281 -13.84 6.97 -2.66
N ILE A 282 -13.86 5.65 -2.59
CA ILE A 282 -12.75 4.78 -2.94
C ILE A 282 -13.21 3.83 -4.03
N SER A 283 -12.45 3.73 -5.11
CA SER A 283 -12.69 2.77 -6.18
C SER A 283 -11.37 2.17 -6.64
N ALA A 284 -11.30 0.84 -6.65
CA ALA A 284 -10.19 0.14 -7.26
C ALA A 284 -10.26 0.30 -8.79
N LEU A 285 -9.13 0.51 -9.44
CA LEU A 285 -9.01 0.35 -10.88
C LEU A 285 -9.00 -1.15 -11.20
N GLY A 286 -9.60 -1.55 -12.31
CA GLY A 286 -9.72 -2.97 -12.69
C GLY A 286 -8.41 -3.65 -13.12
N SER A 287 -7.28 -3.26 -12.56
CA SER A 287 -5.92 -3.67 -12.93
C SER A 287 -5.36 -4.81 -12.06
N GLY A 288 -6.21 -5.49 -11.31
CA GLY A 288 -5.82 -6.65 -10.50
C GLY A 288 -5.32 -6.30 -9.09
N PRO A 289 -4.72 -7.29 -8.38
CA PRO A 289 -4.44 -7.17 -6.94
C PRO A 289 -3.47 -6.05 -6.54
N GLY A 290 -2.48 -5.75 -7.38
CA GLY A 290 -1.52 -4.65 -7.17
C GLY A 290 -1.99 -3.30 -7.71
N GLY A 291 -3.25 -3.20 -8.12
CA GLY A 291 -3.81 -2.02 -8.77
C GLY A 291 -4.00 -0.83 -7.85
N THR A 292 -4.09 0.34 -8.46
CA THR A 292 -4.28 1.62 -7.80
C THR A 292 -5.69 1.76 -7.24
N SER A 293 -5.79 2.32 -6.05
CA SER A 293 -7.06 2.77 -5.46
C SER A 293 -7.25 4.26 -5.69
N LYS A 294 -8.27 4.61 -6.47
CA LYS A 294 -8.65 6.00 -6.70
C LYS A 294 -9.44 6.53 -5.51
N ILE A 295 -8.89 7.51 -4.81
CA ILE A 295 -9.46 8.05 -3.58
C ILE A 295 -9.89 9.49 -3.83
N ARG A 296 -11.09 9.85 -3.37
CA ARG A 296 -11.62 11.21 -3.43
C ARG A 296 -12.25 11.59 -2.10
N ILE A 297 -11.89 12.76 -1.59
CA ILE A 297 -12.48 13.36 -0.39
C ILE A 297 -13.16 14.65 -0.81
N ARG A 298 -14.48 14.78 -0.58
CA ARG A 298 -15.28 15.97 -0.90
C ARG A 298 -15.17 16.44 -2.37
N GLY A 299 -15.08 15.48 -3.32
CA GLY A 299 -15.08 15.76 -4.76
C GLY A 299 -13.71 16.15 -5.32
N GLN A 300 -13.72 16.90 -6.42
CA GLN A 300 -12.52 17.31 -7.17
C GLN A 300 -12.24 18.79 -6.95
N SER A 301 -10.99 19.14 -6.64
CA SER A 301 -10.54 20.51 -6.46
C SER A 301 -9.81 21.08 -7.67
N SER A 302 -9.29 20.21 -8.55
CA SER A 302 -8.60 20.60 -9.77
C SER A 302 -9.28 20.02 -11.00
N ILE A 303 -9.39 20.81 -12.06
CA ILE A 303 -9.96 20.41 -13.37
C ILE A 303 -8.95 19.57 -14.16
N SER A 304 -7.67 19.91 -14.09
CA SER A 304 -6.61 19.32 -14.93
C SER A 304 -5.56 18.56 -14.15
N GLY A 305 -5.50 18.74 -12.82
CA GLY A 305 -4.47 18.17 -11.97
C GLY A 305 -4.92 16.98 -11.13
N GLN A 306 -4.05 16.59 -10.19
CA GLN A 306 -4.33 15.52 -9.25
C GLN A 306 -5.34 15.95 -8.19
N ASN A 307 -6.23 15.03 -7.84
CA ASN A 307 -7.28 15.23 -6.84
C ASN A 307 -7.23 14.16 -5.72
N ASN A 308 -6.08 13.50 -5.54
CA ASN A 308 -5.89 12.50 -4.49
C ASN A 308 -5.54 13.17 -3.16
N PRO A 309 -6.01 12.62 -2.03
CA PRO A 309 -5.56 13.07 -0.72
C PRO A 309 -4.08 12.80 -0.51
N LEU A 310 -3.47 13.57 0.37
CA LEU A 310 -2.11 13.31 0.83
C LEU A 310 -2.12 12.08 1.74
N ILE A 311 -1.23 11.14 1.48
CA ILE A 311 -1.01 9.98 2.35
C ILE A 311 0.16 10.29 3.29
N VAL A 312 -0.05 10.07 4.57
CA VAL A 312 0.94 10.30 5.62
C VAL A 312 1.06 9.07 6.50
N VAL A 313 2.23 8.47 6.57
CA VAL A 313 2.49 7.32 7.43
C VAL A 313 3.38 7.74 8.59
N ASN A 314 2.89 7.59 9.82
CA ASN A 314 3.58 8.01 11.05
C ASN A 314 4.10 9.45 11.00
N GLY A 315 3.36 10.33 10.33
CA GLY A 315 3.68 11.75 10.19
C GLY A 315 4.61 12.09 9.02
N VAL A 316 5.00 11.12 8.18
CA VAL A 316 5.78 11.35 6.96
C VAL A 316 4.88 11.24 5.74
N PRO A 317 4.81 12.27 4.90
CA PRO A 317 4.19 12.17 3.59
C PRO A 317 4.87 11.12 2.74
N ILE A 318 4.07 10.25 2.10
CA ILE A 318 4.56 9.26 1.15
C ILE A 318 4.02 9.52 -0.25
N ASP A 319 4.77 9.07 -1.24
CA ASP A 319 4.33 9.15 -2.64
C ASP A 319 3.26 8.10 -2.93
N ASN A 320 2.16 8.55 -3.52
CA ASN A 320 1.05 7.71 -3.98
C ASN A 320 0.76 7.93 -5.47
N THR A 321 1.78 8.36 -6.24
CA THR A 321 1.65 8.59 -7.67
C THR A 321 1.63 7.26 -8.41
N ASN A 322 0.65 7.10 -9.30
CA ASN A 322 0.63 6.00 -10.24
C ASN A 322 1.40 6.40 -11.50
N PHE A 323 2.42 5.64 -11.83
CA PHE A 323 3.17 5.77 -13.07
C PHE A 323 2.82 4.57 -13.96
N GLY A 324 1.87 4.75 -14.88
CA GLY A 324 1.56 3.74 -15.89
C GLY A 324 2.69 3.52 -16.90
N SER A 325 2.47 2.66 -17.88
CA SER A 325 3.45 2.23 -18.88
C SER A 325 3.66 3.21 -20.03
N ASN A 326 3.43 4.49 -19.87
CA ASN A 326 3.65 5.46 -20.95
C ASN A 326 4.88 6.33 -20.62
N PRO A 327 6.06 6.07 -21.27
CA PRO A 327 7.25 6.86 -21.05
C PRO A 327 7.01 8.34 -21.33
N GLY A 328 7.50 9.21 -20.46
CA GLY A 328 7.38 10.67 -20.62
C GLY A 328 6.05 11.27 -20.18
N ASN A 329 5.03 10.48 -19.87
CA ASN A 329 3.82 10.99 -19.25
C ASN A 329 3.87 10.78 -17.73
N ASN A 330 3.96 11.88 -16.99
CA ASN A 330 3.61 11.87 -15.58
C ASN A 330 2.10 11.65 -15.50
N ALA A 331 1.70 10.37 -15.38
CA ALA A 331 0.30 10.05 -15.26
C ALA A 331 -0.25 10.68 -13.99
N SER A 332 -1.03 11.73 -14.17
CA SER A 332 -1.98 12.07 -13.13
C SER A 332 -3.02 10.95 -13.08
N ASP A 333 -3.50 10.62 -11.88
CA ASP A 333 -4.63 9.72 -11.67
C ASP A 333 -5.81 9.95 -12.61
N SER A 334 -6.00 11.21 -13.04
CA SER A 334 -7.07 11.62 -13.94
C SER A 334 -6.88 11.16 -15.37
N SER A 335 -5.66 10.75 -15.76
CA SER A 335 -5.36 10.32 -17.15
C SER A 335 -5.32 8.81 -17.33
N ILE A 336 -5.41 8.02 -16.25
CA ILE A 336 -5.43 6.56 -16.35
C ILE A 336 -6.74 6.10 -16.97
N GLY A 337 -6.66 5.31 -18.03
CA GLY A 337 -7.81 4.77 -18.74
C GLY A 337 -8.56 5.77 -19.61
N VAL A 338 -8.05 6.98 -19.81
CA VAL A 338 -8.66 8.01 -20.67
C VAL A 338 -8.27 7.77 -22.14
N ARG A 339 -9.25 7.89 -23.04
CA ARG A 339 -9.04 7.77 -24.48
C ARG A 339 -8.13 8.90 -25.00
N GLY A 340 -7.18 8.55 -25.84
CA GLY A 340 -6.43 9.52 -26.65
C GLY A 340 -5.15 10.08 -26.03
N GLY A 341 -4.58 9.45 -25.00
CA GLY A 341 -3.30 9.85 -24.43
C GLY A 341 -3.15 9.51 -22.96
N GLY A 342 -4.17 8.92 -22.35
CA GLY A 342 -4.09 8.38 -21.01
C GLY A 342 -3.32 7.07 -20.96
N ASN A 343 -2.73 6.76 -19.82
CA ASN A 343 -2.11 5.48 -19.58
C ASN A 343 -3.16 4.37 -19.60
N THR A 344 -2.90 3.35 -20.37
CA THR A 344 -3.74 2.14 -20.43
C THR A 344 -3.33 1.12 -19.40
N SER A 345 -2.12 1.24 -18.85
CA SER A 345 -1.63 0.35 -17.80
C SER A 345 -1.54 1.07 -16.45
N ASP A 346 -1.77 0.31 -15.41
CA ASP A 346 -1.69 0.74 -14.03
C ASP A 346 -0.36 0.28 -13.42
N GLY A 347 0.46 1.22 -12.97
CA GLY A 347 1.74 0.95 -12.32
C GLY A 347 1.63 0.62 -10.82
N GLY A 348 0.42 0.54 -10.30
CA GLY A 348 0.15 0.45 -8.86
C GLY A 348 0.36 1.78 -8.13
N ASP A 349 -0.13 1.87 -6.92
CA ASP A 349 0.02 3.05 -6.06
C ASP A 349 0.98 2.80 -4.89
N GLY A 350 1.24 3.84 -4.09
CA GLY A 350 2.12 3.75 -2.94
C GLY A 350 1.50 3.04 -1.73
N LEU A 351 0.17 2.92 -1.69
CA LEU A 351 -0.55 2.30 -0.59
C LEU A 351 -0.50 0.78 -0.65
N SER A 352 -0.28 0.23 -1.83
CA SER A 352 -0.03 -1.22 -1.99
C SER A 352 1.21 -1.70 -1.24
N SER A 353 2.16 -0.80 -0.90
CA SER A 353 3.36 -1.13 -0.11
C SER A 353 3.11 -1.31 1.39
N ILE A 354 1.90 -1.05 1.89
CA ILE A 354 1.56 -1.11 3.30
C ILE A 354 0.79 -2.40 3.61
N ASN A 355 1.26 -3.13 4.64
CA ASN A 355 0.52 -4.27 5.14
C ASN A 355 -0.62 -3.81 6.08
N PRO A 356 -1.89 -4.18 5.83
CA PRO A 356 -3.01 -3.82 6.71
C PRO A 356 -2.83 -4.24 8.18
N ASP A 357 -2.18 -5.37 8.43
CA ASP A 357 -1.95 -5.89 9.80
C ASP A 357 -0.99 -5.02 10.62
N ASP A 358 -0.17 -4.19 9.96
CA ASP A 358 0.76 -3.26 10.62
C ASP A 358 0.07 -1.94 11.04
N VAL A 359 -1.13 -1.69 10.54
CA VAL A 359 -1.86 -0.45 10.82
C VAL A 359 -2.49 -0.54 12.21
N GLU A 360 -2.33 0.52 13.00
CA GLU A 360 -2.98 0.73 14.29
C GLU A 360 -4.26 1.55 14.11
N THR A 361 -4.13 2.71 13.43
CA THR A 361 -5.27 3.57 13.12
C THR A 361 -5.11 4.23 11.75
N MET A 362 -6.24 4.54 11.12
CA MET A 362 -6.33 5.45 9.97
C MET A 362 -7.21 6.62 10.31
N THR A 363 -6.65 7.82 10.29
CA THR A 363 -7.39 9.06 10.53
C THR A 363 -7.50 9.85 9.23
N ILE A 364 -8.72 10.17 8.84
CA ILE A 364 -9.02 10.92 7.65
C ILE A 364 -9.32 12.37 8.03
N LEU A 365 -8.49 13.30 7.58
CA LEU A 365 -8.66 14.73 7.71
C LEU A 365 -9.35 15.25 6.45
N LYS A 366 -10.66 15.54 6.54
CA LYS A 366 -11.50 15.75 5.35
C LYS A 366 -11.42 17.15 4.76
N GLY A 367 -11.29 18.17 5.58
CA GLY A 367 -11.38 19.56 5.15
C GLY A 367 -10.05 20.30 5.10
N ALA A 368 -10.07 21.47 4.46
CA ALA A 368 -8.91 22.35 4.37
C ALA A 368 -8.40 22.80 5.76
N ALA A 369 -9.29 22.98 6.75
CA ALA A 369 -8.91 23.34 8.11
C ALA A 369 -8.10 22.24 8.80
N ALA A 370 -8.49 20.98 8.61
CA ALA A 370 -7.78 19.83 9.13
C ALA A 370 -6.40 19.66 8.47
N ALA A 371 -6.30 20.01 7.21
CA ALA A 371 -5.14 19.82 6.36
C ALA A 371 -4.17 21.01 6.34
N ALA A 372 -4.56 22.19 6.87
CA ALA A 372 -3.81 23.44 6.74
C ALA A 372 -2.34 23.34 7.21
N LEU A 373 -2.07 22.57 8.25
CA LEU A 373 -0.70 22.37 8.75
C LEU A 373 0.18 21.49 7.83
N TYR A 374 -0.42 20.63 6.97
CA TYR A 374 0.32 19.88 5.96
C TYR A 374 0.59 20.66 4.67
N GLY A 375 -0.07 21.81 4.50
CA GLY A 375 0.17 22.73 3.40
C GLY A 375 -0.43 22.32 2.06
N SER A 376 0.21 22.75 1.00
CA SER A 376 -0.28 22.66 -0.39
C SER A 376 -0.68 21.27 -0.87
N ARG A 377 -0.03 20.23 -0.36
CA ARG A 377 -0.28 18.84 -0.75
C ARG A 377 -1.58 18.28 -0.17
N ALA A 378 -2.06 18.90 0.90
CA ALA A 378 -3.25 18.48 1.61
C ALA A 378 -4.54 19.14 1.11
N LYS A 379 -4.52 19.78 -0.06
CA LYS A 379 -5.66 20.47 -0.69
C LYS A 379 -6.91 19.57 -0.86
N ASP A 380 -6.72 18.27 -1.00
CA ASP A 380 -7.77 17.26 -1.17
C ASP A 380 -7.96 16.39 0.07
N GLY A 381 -7.54 16.89 1.25
CA GLY A 381 -7.58 16.16 2.50
C GLY A 381 -6.31 15.34 2.74
N VAL A 382 -6.28 14.68 3.89
CA VAL A 382 -5.14 13.83 4.31
C VAL A 382 -5.66 12.52 4.87
N ILE A 383 -5.02 11.43 4.49
CA ILE A 383 -5.18 10.12 5.12
C ILE A 383 -3.92 9.84 5.93
N MET A 384 -4.08 9.83 7.24
CA MET A 384 -3.00 9.55 8.17
C MET A 384 -3.08 8.11 8.61
N ILE A 385 -1.98 7.39 8.45
CA ILE A 385 -1.83 5.98 8.83
C ILE A 385 -0.83 5.93 9.98
N THR A 386 -1.27 5.44 11.12
CA THR A 386 -0.39 5.13 12.24
C THR A 386 -0.13 3.63 12.26
N THR A 387 1.13 3.23 12.31
CA THR A 387 1.51 1.82 12.41
C THR A 387 1.84 1.44 13.84
N LYS A 388 1.62 0.18 14.17
CA LYS A 388 1.91 -0.39 15.49
C LYS A 388 3.38 -0.18 15.85
N SER A 389 3.63 0.40 17.02
CA SER A 389 4.99 0.71 17.52
C SER A 389 5.36 -0.01 18.80
N LYS A 390 4.39 -0.65 19.45
CA LYS A 390 4.56 -1.39 20.73
C LYS A 390 3.41 -2.39 20.89
N ASN A 391 3.50 -3.25 21.89
CA ASN A 391 2.39 -4.10 22.32
C ASN A 391 1.45 -3.31 23.27
N ASP A 392 0.16 -3.62 23.27
CA ASP A 392 -0.83 -2.98 24.15
C ASP A 392 -0.59 -3.37 25.62
N SER A 393 -0.22 -4.61 25.88
CA SER A 393 0.13 -5.11 27.20
C SER A 393 1.65 -5.12 27.42
N LYS A 394 2.10 -4.95 28.68
CA LYS A 394 3.52 -5.06 29.05
C LYS A 394 4.04 -6.47 28.78
N GLY A 395 5.27 -6.55 28.24
CA GLY A 395 5.94 -7.79 27.95
C GLY A 395 6.25 -7.99 26.47
N ILE A 396 6.42 -9.23 26.07
CA ILE A 396 6.68 -9.64 24.67
C ILE A 396 5.43 -10.33 24.15
N GLY A 397 4.92 -9.85 23.03
CA GLY A 397 3.82 -10.47 22.29
C GLY A 397 4.27 -10.97 20.92
N VAL A 398 3.69 -12.08 20.50
CA VAL A 398 3.84 -12.64 19.15
C VAL A 398 2.46 -12.80 18.57
N THR A 399 2.21 -12.17 17.41
CA THR A 399 0.94 -12.28 16.69
C THR A 399 1.21 -12.88 15.32
N TYR A 400 0.46 -13.91 14.97
CA TYR A 400 0.47 -14.48 13.63
C TYR A 400 -0.92 -14.36 13.02
N ASN A 401 -1.00 -13.78 11.82
CA ASN A 401 -2.23 -13.64 11.06
C ASN A 401 -2.08 -14.37 9.73
N LEU A 402 -3.08 -15.18 9.40
CA LEU A 402 -3.26 -15.79 8.09
C LEU A 402 -4.57 -15.28 7.51
N ASN A 403 -4.53 -14.77 6.27
CA ASN A 403 -5.72 -14.38 5.54
C ASN A 403 -5.73 -15.05 4.17
N TYR A 404 -6.83 -15.71 3.87
CA TYR A 404 -7.09 -16.30 2.55
C TYR A 404 -8.38 -15.73 1.98
N THR A 405 -8.30 -15.19 0.77
CA THR A 405 -9.45 -14.63 0.05
C THR A 405 -9.59 -15.31 -1.30
N ASN A 406 -10.79 -15.70 -1.65
CA ASN A 406 -11.16 -16.18 -2.98
C ASN A 406 -12.14 -15.18 -3.62
N GLU A 407 -11.80 -14.65 -4.79
CA GLU A 407 -12.53 -13.60 -5.48
C GLU A 407 -13.13 -14.16 -6.77
N ALA A 408 -14.42 -14.00 -6.98
CA ALA A 408 -15.06 -14.35 -8.24
C ALA A 408 -15.35 -13.08 -9.06
N PRO A 409 -15.23 -13.13 -10.39
CA PRO A 409 -15.68 -12.03 -11.23
C PRO A 409 -17.17 -11.80 -11.09
N LEU A 410 -17.61 -10.54 -11.04
CA LEU A 410 -19.00 -10.17 -11.07
C LEU A 410 -19.39 -9.78 -12.49
N ASP A 411 -20.40 -10.44 -13.03
CA ASP A 411 -20.93 -10.19 -14.35
C ASP A 411 -22.28 -9.49 -14.25
N PHE A 412 -22.31 -8.22 -14.62
CA PHE A 412 -23.50 -7.38 -14.67
C PHE A 412 -23.98 -7.14 -16.10
N THR A 413 -23.43 -7.88 -17.10
CA THR A 413 -23.83 -7.72 -18.48
C THR A 413 -25.24 -8.29 -18.71
N ASP A 414 -26.05 -7.52 -19.45
CA ASP A 414 -27.39 -7.92 -19.85
C ASP A 414 -27.52 -7.72 -21.37
N TYR A 415 -27.02 -8.69 -22.10
CA TYR A 415 -27.04 -8.66 -23.58
C TYR A 415 -28.32 -9.28 -24.11
N GLN A 416 -28.72 -8.85 -25.31
CA GLN A 416 -29.74 -9.56 -26.08
C GLN A 416 -29.18 -10.92 -26.56
N TYR A 417 -30.04 -11.92 -26.61
CA TYR A 417 -29.72 -13.28 -27.04
C TYR A 417 -30.76 -13.82 -28.03
N GLU A 418 -31.33 -12.94 -28.87
CA GLU A 418 -32.26 -13.30 -29.92
C GLU A 418 -31.59 -13.31 -31.31
N TYR A 419 -30.57 -12.46 -31.50
CA TYR A 419 -29.84 -12.31 -32.77
C TYR A 419 -28.36 -12.54 -32.53
N GLY A 420 -27.69 -13.26 -33.43
CA GLY A 420 -26.28 -13.60 -33.32
C GLY A 420 -25.39 -12.70 -34.13
N GLN A 421 -24.12 -13.13 -34.26
CA GLN A 421 -23.12 -12.42 -35.04
C GLN A 421 -23.61 -12.15 -36.48
N GLY A 422 -23.33 -10.99 -36.98
CA GLY A 422 -23.68 -10.56 -38.32
C GLY A 422 -24.05 -9.11 -38.42
N GLU A 423 -24.40 -8.71 -39.63
CA GLU A 423 -24.73 -7.34 -40.04
C GLU A 423 -25.95 -7.33 -40.95
N GLN A 424 -26.82 -6.32 -40.81
CA GLN A 424 -27.98 -6.12 -41.70
C GLN A 424 -28.91 -7.36 -41.77
N GLY A 425 -29.02 -8.10 -40.69
CA GLY A 425 -29.84 -9.30 -40.61
C GLY A 425 -29.22 -10.54 -41.31
N VAL A 426 -27.93 -10.55 -41.65
CA VAL A 426 -27.22 -11.66 -42.27
C VAL A 426 -26.14 -12.21 -41.37
N ARG A 427 -26.19 -13.53 -41.11
CA ARG A 427 -25.14 -14.23 -40.33
C ARG A 427 -23.93 -14.51 -41.25
N PRO A 428 -22.72 -14.73 -40.68
CA PRO A 428 -21.57 -15.12 -41.48
C PRO A 428 -21.72 -16.56 -42.05
N THR A 429 -21.61 -16.68 -43.34
CA THR A 429 -21.70 -17.97 -44.10
C THR A 429 -20.41 -18.29 -44.86
N THR A 430 -19.42 -17.40 -44.80
CA THR A 430 -18.10 -17.59 -45.40
C THR A 430 -17.03 -17.15 -44.41
N PRO A 431 -15.77 -17.64 -44.52
CA PRO A 431 -14.68 -17.27 -43.58
C PRO A 431 -14.18 -15.83 -43.78
N ASN A 432 -14.96 -14.98 -44.41
CA ASN A 432 -14.64 -13.57 -44.43
C ASN A 432 -14.99 -12.96 -43.05
N PRO A 433 -14.02 -12.30 -42.35
CA PRO A 433 -14.32 -11.67 -41.12
C PRO A 433 -15.31 -10.52 -41.31
N THR A 434 -16.59 -10.83 -41.16
CA THR A 434 -17.61 -9.82 -40.89
C THR A 434 -17.33 -9.20 -39.53
N SER A 435 -18.13 -8.25 -39.08
CA SER A 435 -17.96 -7.75 -37.76
C SER A 435 -18.03 -8.88 -36.71
N GLY A 436 -16.91 -9.28 -36.16
CA GLY A 436 -16.84 -10.19 -35.02
C GLY A 436 -17.38 -9.61 -33.72
N GLN A 437 -17.89 -8.38 -33.81
CA GLN A 437 -18.41 -7.61 -32.68
C GLN A 437 -19.92 -7.42 -32.75
N TRP A 438 -20.51 -7.39 -33.92
CA TRP A 438 -21.91 -7.02 -34.04
C TRP A 438 -22.81 -8.23 -33.96
N SER A 439 -23.84 -8.14 -33.10
CA SER A 439 -24.91 -9.12 -32.97
C SER A 439 -26.19 -8.65 -33.68
N PHE A 440 -26.02 -8.27 -34.97
CA PHE A 440 -27.08 -7.81 -35.90
C PHE A 440 -27.25 -8.74 -37.07
N GLY A 441 -26.97 -10.03 -36.90
CA GLY A 441 -27.21 -11.09 -37.85
C GLY A 441 -28.68 -11.56 -37.85
N GLU A 442 -28.88 -12.79 -38.26
CA GLU A 442 -30.19 -13.44 -38.26
C GLU A 442 -30.65 -13.77 -36.83
N LYS A 443 -31.96 -13.92 -36.65
CA LYS A 443 -32.54 -14.44 -35.42
C LYS A 443 -32.17 -15.89 -35.25
N PHE A 444 -31.77 -16.30 -34.05
CA PHE A 444 -31.40 -17.67 -33.73
C PHE A 444 -32.56 -18.63 -34.00
N GLN A 445 -32.28 -19.71 -34.70
CA GLN A 445 -33.20 -20.81 -34.93
C GLN A 445 -32.47 -22.16 -34.74
N PRO A 446 -33.12 -23.20 -34.24
CA PRO A 446 -32.46 -24.50 -34.08
C PRO A 446 -31.89 -25.04 -35.39
N GLY A 447 -30.69 -25.59 -35.33
CA GLY A 447 -29.99 -26.18 -36.47
C GLY A 447 -29.28 -25.21 -37.41
N MET A 448 -29.32 -23.91 -37.16
CA MET A 448 -28.51 -22.94 -37.92
C MET A 448 -27.04 -23.06 -37.57
N THR A 449 -26.21 -22.75 -38.56
CA THR A 449 -24.75 -22.72 -38.44
C THR A 449 -24.19 -21.39 -38.94
N GLN A 450 -23.04 -20.99 -38.42
CA GLN A 450 -22.23 -19.87 -38.89
C GLN A 450 -20.83 -20.34 -39.27
N VAL A 451 -20.17 -19.61 -40.16
CA VAL A 451 -18.77 -19.82 -40.50
C VAL A 451 -17.97 -18.70 -39.83
N LEU A 452 -17.02 -19.08 -38.98
CA LEU A 452 -16.17 -18.11 -38.27
C LEU A 452 -14.98 -17.65 -39.11
N PHE A 453 -14.21 -16.73 -38.55
CA PHE A 453 -13.07 -16.08 -39.21
C PHE A 453 -11.97 -17.05 -39.69
N ASP A 454 -11.84 -18.19 -39.05
CA ASP A 454 -10.89 -19.27 -39.32
C ASP A 454 -11.44 -20.33 -40.32
N GLY A 455 -12.66 -20.15 -40.81
CA GLY A 455 -13.35 -21.10 -41.66
C GLY A 455 -14.06 -22.23 -40.95
N VAL A 456 -13.97 -22.32 -39.62
CA VAL A 456 -14.65 -23.31 -38.83
C VAL A 456 -16.15 -23.04 -38.82
N THR A 457 -16.93 -24.08 -39.14
CA THR A 457 -18.39 -24.01 -39.03
C THR A 457 -18.83 -24.46 -37.66
N VAL A 458 -19.55 -23.58 -36.95
CA VAL A 458 -20.09 -23.81 -35.60
C VAL A 458 -21.61 -23.61 -35.57
N PRO A 459 -22.32 -24.13 -34.55
CA PRO A 459 -23.72 -23.79 -34.34
C PRO A 459 -23.90 -22.26 -34.24
N TYR A 460 -24.95 -21.74 -34.85
CA TYR A 460 -25.36 -20.34 -34.69
C TYR A 460 -26.33 -20.24 -33.56
N GLU A 461 -25.80 -20.12 -32.34
CA GLU A 461 -26.53 -20.09 -31.09
C GLU A 461 -25.93 -19.09 -30.08
N PRO A 462 -26.70 -18.62 -29.10
CA PRO A 462 -26.18 -17.66 -28.14
C PRO A 462 -25.15 -18.28 -27.21
N VAL A 463 -23.96 -17.66 -27.13
CA VAL A 463 -22.92 -17.97 -26.14
C VAL A 463 -23.16 -17.12 -24.90
N ARG A 464 -23.56 -17.77 -23.81
CA ARG A 464 -23.83 -17.11 -22.53
C ARG A 464 -22.63 -17.20 -21.59
N GLY A 465 -22.50 -16.22 -20.70
CA GLY A 465 -21.49 -16.23 -19.66
C GLY A 465 -20.05 -16.03 -20.21
N ILE A 466 -19.89 -15.21 -21.22
CA ILE A 466 -18.57 -14.89 -21.83
C ILE A 466 -17.61 -14.38 -20.75
N ILE A 467 -18.06 -13.51 -19.84
CA ILE A 467 -17.24 -12.96 -18.75
C ILE A 467 -16.76 -14.07 -17.82
N ASN A 468 -17.68 -14.87 -17.29
CA ASN A 468 -17.34 -15.97 -16.38
C ASN A 468 -16.55 -17.09 -17.06
N GLY A 469 -16.69 -17.26 -18.37
CA GLY A 469 -15.93 -18.24 -19.17
C GLY A 469 -14.51 -17.82 -19.46
N PHE A 470 -14.22 -16.53 -19.48
CA PHE A 470 -12.88 -16.00 -19.74
C PHE A 470 -12.07 -15.82 -18.46
N PHE A 471 -12.65 -15.17 -17.42
CA PHE A 471 -11.98 -14.90 -16.16
C PHE A 471 -11.94 -16.13 -15.27
N ARG A 472 -10.97 -16.17 -14.37
CA ARG A 472 -10.86 -17.20 -13.33
C ARG A 472 -11.20 -16.60 -11.95
N ASN A 473 -11.34 -17.43 -10.94
CA ASN A 473 -11.36 -16.95 -9.56
C ASN A 473 -9.95 -16.49 -9.16
N GLY A 474 -9.89 -15.30 -8.59
CA GLY A 474 -8.70 -14.75 -7.96
C GLY A 474 -8.50 -15.36 -6.58
N GLN A 475 -7.25 -15.42 -6.12
CA GLN A 475 -6.87 -15.95 -4.81
C GLN A 475 -5.81 -15.08 -4.19
N ASN A 476 -6.00 -14.69 -2.92
CA ASN A 476 -5.01 -13.96 -2.14
C ASN A 476 -4.69 -14.74 -0.88
N LEU A 477 -3.41 -14.96 -0.61
CA LEU A 477 -2.92 -15.56 0.61
C LEU A 477 -1.91 -14.63 1.26
N THR A 478 -2.22 -14.16 2.45
CA THR A 478 -1.33 -13.32 3.25
C THR A 478 -0.96 -14.02 4.54
N ASN A 479 0.33 -14.07 4.84
CA ASN A 479 0.88 -14.49 6.11
C ASN A 479 1.60 -13.30 6.75
N SER A 480 1.28 -12.98 7.99
CA SER A 480 1.92 -11.90 8.74
C SER A 480 2.34 -12.40 10.11
N ILE A 481 3.56 -12.08 10.52
CA ILE A 481 4.04 -12.32 11.89
C ILE A 481 4.54 -11.02 12.47
N THR A 482 4.08 -10.69 13.67
CA THR A 482 4.47 -9.49 14.42
C THR A 482 5.04 -9.87 15.76
N LEU A 483 6.23 -9.36 16.07
CA LEU A 483 6.90 -9.42 17.36
C LEU A 483 6.83 -8.04 17.98
N ALA A 484 6.17 -7.89 19.11
CA ALA A 484 6.05 -6.60 19.77
C ALA A 484 6.46 -6.68 21.25
N THR A 485 7.09 -5.62 21.74
CA THR A 485 7.47 -5.49 23.14
C THR A 485 6.91 -4.21 23.71
N SER A 486 6.58 -4.22 24.99
CA SER A 486 6.14 -3.03 25.71
C SER A 486 6.69 -3.01 27.12
N SER A 487 7.06 -1.82 27.61
CA SER A 487 7.54 -1.54 28.96
C SER A 487 7.17 -0.11 29.35
N ASP A 488 7.35 0.27 30.61
CA ASP A 488 7.08 1.64 31.10
C ASP A 488 7.92 2.72 30.40
N LYS A 489 9.05 2.35 29.81
CA LYS A 489 9.92 3.27 29.05
C LYS A 489 9.63 3.34 27.58
N GLY A 490 8.79 2.45 27.05
CA GLY A 490 8.44 2.37 25.66
C GLY A 490 8.47 0.95 25.13
N GLY A 491 8.37 0.81 23.80
CA GLY A 491 8.30 -0.48 23.14
C GLY A 491 8.83 -0.46 21.72
N MET A 492 8.79 -1.64 21.12
CA MET A 492 9.17 -1.87 19.74
C MET A 492 8.25 -2.92 19.13
N SER A 493 7.92 -2.75 17.86
CA SER A 493 7.20 -3.72 17.04
C SER A 493 8.00 -4.02 15.79
N LEU A 494 8.18 -5.30 15.47
CA LEU A 494 8.78 -5.78 14.23
C LEU A 494 7.81 -6.74 13.57
N SER A 495 7.38 -6.44 12.35
CA SER A 495 6.52 -7.33 11.57
C SER A 495 7.18 -7.73 10.26
N PHE A 496 6.80 -8.91 9.81
CA PHE A 496 7.10 -9.46 8.50
C PHE A 496 5.80 -9.97 7.87
N SER A 497 5.57 -9.66 6.59
CA SER A 497 4.41 -10.15 5.86
C SER A 497 4.79 -10.63 4.46
N ASP A 498 4.13 -11.70 4.02
CA ASP A 498 4.23 -12.28 2.68
C ASP A 498 2.83 -12.43 2.09
N LEU A 499 2.56 -11.71 1.01
CA LEU A 499 1.32 -11.76 0.22
C LEU A 499 1.60 -12.41 -1.12
N ASN A 500 0.86 -13.46 -1.42
CA ASN A 500 0.84 -14.12 -2.73
C ASN A 500 -0.58 -14.00 -3.30
N SER A 501 -0.70 -13.38 -4.46
CA SER A 501 -1.99 -13.09 -5.07
C SER A 501 -2.03 -13.52 -6.54
N LYS A 502 -3.17 -14.11 -6.93
CA LYS A 502 -3.52 -14.42 -8.31
C LYS A 502 -4.76 -13.62 -8.67
N GLY A 503 -4.67 -12.76 -9.67
CA GLY A 503 -5.82 -11.98 -10.14
C GLY A 503 -6.88 -12.80 -10.86
N ILE A 504 -8.05 -12.20 -11.07
CA ILE A 504 -9.13 -12.82 -11.87
C ILE A 504 -8.78 -12.94 -13.35
N VAL A 505 -7.91 -12.06 -13.88
CA VAL A 505 -7.36 -12.22 -15.22
C VAL A 505 -6.36 -13.37 -15.20
N PRO A 506 -6.50 -14.39 -16.06
CA PRO A 506 -5.50 -15.44 -16.17
C PRO A 506 -4.11 -14.84 -16.42
N ASN A 507 -3.03 -15.45 -15.93
CA ASN A 507 -1.62 -15.01 -15.95
C ASN A 507 -1.26 -13.75 -15.14
N ASN A 508 -2.20 -13.03 -14.52
CA ASN A 508 -1.87 -11.95 -13.62
C ASN A 508 -1.52 -12.49 -12.23
N THR A 509 -0.35 -12.09 -11.70
CA THR A 509 0.10 -12.38 -10.33
C THR A 509 0.65 -11.14 -9.66
N TYR A 510 0.52 -11.08 -8.33
CA TYR A 510 1.09 -10.03 -7.52
C TYR A 510 1.64 -10.60 -6.21
N ASN A 511 2.92 -10.41 -5.99
CA ASN A 511 3.62 -10.86 -4.79
C ASN A 511 4.19 -9.66 -4.05
N ARG A 512 4.05 -9.64 -2.72
CA ARG A 512 4.60 -8.58 -1.89
C ARG A 512 5.17 -9.13 -0.60
N LYS A 513 6.39 -8.67 -0.27
CA LYS A 513 7.04 -8.94 1.01
C LYS A 513 7.29 -7.63 1.72
N THR A 514 6.90 -7.53 2.99
CA THR A 514 7.10 -6.31 3.79
C THR A 514 7.80 -6.59 5.09
N ILE A 515 8.61 -5.64 5.51
CA ILE A 515 9.20 -5.57 6.85
C ILE A 515 8.84 -4.21 7.42
N ASN A 516 8.22 -4.20 8.60
CA ASN A 516 7.93 -2.97 9.32
C ASN A 516 8.56 -3.01 10.72
N LEU A 517 9.31 -1.97 11.05
CA LEU A 517 9.92 -1.76 12.36
C LEU A 517 9.42 -0.44 12.91
N GLY A 518 8.67 -0.48 14.01
CA GLY A 518 8.25 0.67 14.77
C GLY A 518 8.87 0.66 16.16
N PHE A 519 9.22 1.83 16.70
CA PHE A 519 9.70 1.95 18.07
C PHE A 519 9.35 3.31 18.67
N ALA A 520 9.08 3.32 19.96
CA ALA A 520 8.81 4.52 20.73
C ALA A 520 9.38 4.35 22.14
N TYR A 521 10.36 5.19 22.51
CA TYR A 521 11.05 5.12 23.81
C TYR A 521 11.18 6.48 24.46
N ASN A 522 10.87 6.55 25.75
CA ASN A 522 11.21 7.65 26.62
C ASN A 522 12.54 7.36 27.32
N LEU A 523 13.63 7.87 26.74
CA LEU A 523 14.99 7.66 27.26
C LEU A 523 15.20 8.33 28.62
N SER A 524 14.47 9.40 28.88
CA SER A 524 14.35 10.10 30.15
C SER A 524 13.01 10.85 30.22
N PRO A 525 12.58 11.38 31.36
CA PRO A 525 11.37 12.21 31.43
C PRO A 525 11.41 13.43 30.48
N LYS A 526 12.61 13.88 30.10
CA LYS A 526 12.79 15.02 29.21
C LYS A 526 13.06 14.66 27.73
N PHE A 527 13.35 13.40 27.43
CA PHE A 527 13.79 13.03 26.08
C PHE A 527 13.07 11.79 25.56
N SER A 528 12.29 11.95 24.53
CA SER A 528 11.66 10.84 23.80
C SER A 528 12.21 10.70 22.39
N PHE A 529 12.26 9.43 21.95
CA PHE A 529 12.76 9.00 20.66
C PHE A 529 11.73 8.07 20.02
N ARG A 530 11.26 8.41 18.83
CA ARG A 530 10.30 7.60 18.08
C ARG A 530 10.81 7.43 16.67
N GLY A 531 10.50 6.33 16.05
CA GLY A 531 10.78 6.13 14.65
C GLY A 531 10.10 4.92 14.08
N ASN A 532 10.05 4.89 12.77
CA ASN A 532 9.58 3.74 12.03
C ASN A 532 10.41 3.58 10.76
N PHE A 533 10.48 2.35 10.29
CA PHE A 533 11.15 1.95 9.07
C PHE A 533 10.30 0.88 8.39
N ASN A 534 9.94 1.09 7.14
CA ASN A 534 9.20 0.15 6.32
C ASN A 534 10.01 -0.16 5.06
N TYR A 535 10.11 -1.44 4.74
CA TYR A 535 10.62 -1.93 3.47
C TYR A 535 9.56 -2.79 2.81
N SER A 536 9.35 -2.62 1.51
CA SER A 536 8.53 -3.51 0.68
C SER A 536 9.26 -3.89 -0.59
N HIS A 537 9.13 -5.15 -0.98
CA HIS A 537 9.47 -5.68 -2.28
C HIS A 537 8.19 -6.19 -2.94
N GLU A 538 7.93 -5.73 -4.15
CA GLU A 538 6.71 -6.03 -4.90
C GLU A 538 7.08 -6.52 -6.30
N ASP A 539 6.41 -7.59 -6.73
CA ASP A 539 6.53 -8.19 -8.05
C ASP A 539 5.12 -8.36 -8.63
N ASN A 540 4.79 -7.61 -9.68
CA ASN A 540 3.49 -7.61 -10.34
C ASN A 540 3.68 -8.04 -11.79
N GLU A 541 3.22 -9.24 -12.10
CA GLU A 541 3.29 -9.82 -13.43
C GLU A 541 1.94 -9.67 -14.12
N ASN A 542 1.97 -9.17 -15.34
CA ASN A 542 0.84 -9.05 -16.25
C ASN A 542 -0.38 -8.36 -15.63
N PRO A 543 -0.23 -7.18 -14.96
CA PRO A 543 -1.40 -6.39 -14.62
C PRO A 543 -2.16 -6.05 -15.89
N PRO A 544 -3.47 -6.30 -15.95
CA PRO A 544 -4.24 -6.09 -17.16
C PRO A 544 -4.28 -4.61 -17.54
N ASN A 545 -4.17 -4.34 -18.83
CA ASN A 545 -4.41 -3.00 -19.35
C ASN A 545 -5.88 -2.60 -19.13
N ILE A 546 -6.08 -1.35 -18.77
CA ILE A 546 -7.38 -0.73 -18.49
C ILE A 546 -7.70 0.36 -19.52
N GLY A 547 -8.96 0.79 -19.57
CA GLY A 547 -9.40 1.87 -20.45
C GLY A 547 -9.99 1.38 -21.78
N GLN A 548 -10.06 2.29 -22.75
CA GLN A 548 -10.80 2.09 -23.98
C GLN A 548 -9.93 1.68 -25.17
N GLN A 549 -8.71 1.21 -24.92
CA GLN A 549 -7.83 0.77 -26.03
C GLN A 549 -8.32 -0.57 -26.57
N ASP A 550 -8.27 -0.71 -27.87
CA ASP A 550 -8.82 -1.86 -28.60
C ASP A 550 -8.05 -3.16 -28.33
N ASN A 551 -6.81 -3.07 -27.83
CA ASN A 551 -5.98 -4.20 -27.44
C ASN A 551 -6.09 -4.55 -25.96
N THR A 552 -7.13 -4.09 -25.28
CA THR A 552 -7.41 -4.46 -23.89
C THR A 552 -8.42 -5.60 -23.82
N ILE A 553 -8.20 -6.53 -22.90
CA ILE A 553 -9.11 -7.67 -22.67
C ILE A 553 -10.54 -7.22 -22.38
N PRO A 554 -10.80 -6.25 -21.51
CA PRO A 554 -12.17 -5.81 -21.23
C PRO A 554 -12.90 -5.29 -22.47
N VAL A 555 -12.21 -4.52 -23.33
CA VAL A 555 -12.82 -3.98 -24.55
C VAL A 555 -13.12 -5.10 -25.56
N ALA A 556 -12.21 -6.05 -25.71
CA ALA A 556 -12.41 -7.19 -26.61
C ALA A 556 -13.63 -8.02 -26.19
N LEU A 557 -13.75 -8.36 -24.90
CA LEU A 557 -14.86 -9.15 -24.37
C LEU A 557 -16.19 -8.40 -24.41
N TYR A 558 -16.18 -7.12 -24.04
CA TYR A 558 -17.38 -6.28 -23.99
C TYR A 558 -18.00 -6.07 -25.38
N ASN A 559 -17.16 -5.96 -26.42
CA ASN A 559 -17.60 -5.73 -27.80
C ASN A 559 -17.77 -7.03 -28.61
N MET A 560 -17.61 -8.20 -28.00
CA MET A 560 -17.69 -9.47 -28.72
C MET A 560 -19.13 -9.79 -29.11
N ALA A 561 -19.30 -10.35 -30.32
CA ALA A 561 -20.62 -10.84 -30.73
C ALA A 561 -21.09 -11.99 -29.84
N ASN A 562 -22.38 -12.01 -29.53
CA ASN A 562 -22.97 -12.95 -28.56
C ASN A 562 -23.08 -14.40 -29.06
N SER A 563 -22.68 -14.69 -30.28
CA SER A 563 -22.58 -16.06 -30.81
C SER A 563 -21.13 -16.48 -31.15
N MET A 564 -20.13 -15.74 -30.63
CA MET A 564 -18.72 -16.05 -30.78
C MET A 564 -18.26 -17.02 -29.70
N PRO A 565 -17.90 -18.27 -29.99
CA PRO A 565 -17.43 -19.21 -28.99
C PRO A 565 -16.02 -18.83 -28.50
N LEU A 566 -15.84 -18.84 -27.15
CA LEU A 566 -14.55 -18.50 -26.54
C LEU A 566 -13.44 -19.53 -26.80
N ASP A 567 -13.81 -20.81 -26.89
CA ASP A 567 -12.86 -21.89 -27.19
C ASP A 567 -12.25 -21.76 -28.57
N VAL A 568 -13.05 -21.39 -29.58
CA VAL A 568 -12.55 -21.13 -30.95
C VAL A 568 -11.54 -19.96 -30.93
N LEU A 569 -11.85 -18.87 -30.23
CA LEU A 569 -10.92 -17.75 -30.11
C LEU A 569 -9.63 -18.14 -29.38
N ARG A 570 -9.70 -19.04 -28.41
CA ARG A 570 -8.55 -19.52 -27.66
C ARG A 570 -7.67 -20.45 -28.49
N GLU A 571 -8.27 -21.42 -29.20
CA GLU A 571 -7.57 -22.44 -29.97
C GLU A 571 -6.99 -21.89 -31.27
N ASN A 572 -7.72 -21.00 -31.94
CA ASN A 572 -7.36 -20.40 -33.20
C ASN A 572 -6.93 -18.93 -33.07
N ARG A 573 -6.16 -18.61 -32.04
CA ARG A 573 -5.68 -17.24 -31.84
C ARG A 573 -4.55 -16.82 -32.76
N TYR A 574 -3.88 -17.78 -33.41
CA TYR A 574 -2.79 -17.54 -34.36
C TYR A 574 -3.18 -17.98 -35.78
N ASP A 575 -2.68 -17.24 -36.76
CA ASP A 575 -2.68 -17.68 -38.17
C ASP A 575 -1.55 -18.69 -38.43
N GLU A 576 -1.45 -19.18 -39.65
CA GLU A 576 -0.41 -20.13 -40.10
C GLU A 576 1.03 -19.57 -39.99
N ASN A 577 1.18 -18.25 -39.91
CA ASN A 577 2.47 -17.55 -39.76
C ASN A 577 2.76 -17.18 -38.29
N GLY A 578 1.93 -17.62 -37.38
CA GLY A 578 2.03 -17.29 -35.95
C GLY A 578 1.67 -15.84 -35.61
N ASN A 579 0.97 -15.13 -36.50
CA ASN A 579 0.41 -13.81 -36.19
C ASN A 579 -0.97 -13.96 -35.58
N GLU A 580 -1.50 -12.88 -35.06
CA GLU A 580 -2.86 -12.82 -34.53
C GLU A 580 -3.87 -13.21 -35.63
N ALA A 581 -4.68 -14.20 -35.38
CA ALA A 581 -5.80 -14.54 -36.23
C ALA A 581 -6.89 -13.48 -36.05
N VAL A 582 -7.11 -12.70 -37.11
CA VAL A 582 -8.02 -11.55 -37.10
C VAL A 582 -9.46 -12.03 -37.16
N TYR A 583 -10.16 -11.99 -36.03
CA TYR A 583 -11.54 -12.47 -35.91
C TYR A 583 -12.61 -11.44 -36.33
N SER A 584 -12.20 -10.21 -36.57
CA SER A 584 -13.09 -9.10 -36.96
C SER A 584 -12.51 -8.33 -38.13
N ARG A 585 -13.36 -7.85 -39.04
CA ARG A 585 -12.95 -6.90 -40.09
C ARG A 585 -12.34 -5.60 -39.53
N PHE A 586 -12.65 -5.27 -38.30
CA PHE A 586 -12.01 -4.19 -37.56
C PHE A 586 -10.71 -4.71 -36.93
N ARG A 587 -9.64 -4.63 -37.70
CA ARG A 587 -8.31 -5.15 -37.33
C ARG A 587 -7.76 -4.64 -36.00
N ASN A 588 -8.30 -3.57 -35.50
CA ASN A 588 -7.96 -3.02 -34.20
C ASN A 588 -8.67 -3.74 -33.02
N ARG A 589 -9.47 -4.77 -33.31
CA ARG A 589 -10.11 -5.60 -32.27
C ARG A 589 -9.29 -6.86 -32.07
N THR A 590 -8.42 -6.80 -31.09
CA THR A 590 -7.48 -7.88 -30.78
C THR A 590 -8.21 -9.05 -30.14
N ASN A 591 -7.84 -10.27 -30.54
CA ASN A 591 -8.29 -11.48 -29.89
C ASN A 591 -7.84 -11.47 -28.42
N PRO A 592 -8.77 -11.59 -27.44
CA PRO A 592 -8.41 -11.49 -26.02
C PRO A 592 -7.44 -12.59 -25.55
N TYR A 593 -7.45 -13.76 -26.19
CA TYR A 593 -6.49 -14.83 -25.89
C TYR A 593 -5.12 -14.59 -26.53
N PHE A 594 -5.04 -13.90 -27.66
CA PHE A 594 -3.76 -13.44 -28.21
C PHE A 594 -3.15 -12.40 -27.27
N THR A 595 -3.93 -11.43 -26.81
CA THR A 595 -3.47 -10.46 -25.80
C THR A 595 -2.98 -11.14 -24.53
N LEU A 596 -3.72 -12.14 -24.02
CA LEU A 596 -3.37 -12.89 -22.83
C LEU A 596 -2.07 -13.70 -22.94
N SER A 597 -1.77 -14.22 -24.16
CA SER A 597 -0.61 -15.08 -24.38
C SER A 597 0.66 -14.30 -24.73
N ASP A 598 0.53 -13.25 -25.51
CA ASP A 598 1.66 -12.58 -26.19
C ASP A 598 1.97 -11.19 -25.63
N GLN A 599 1.00 -10.54 -25.00
CA GLN A 599 1.25 -9.28 -24.30
C GLN A 599 1.71 -9.54 -22.88
N PHE A 600 2.77 -8.87 -22.46
CA PHE A 600 3.25 -8.94 -21.07
C PHE A 600 3.62 -7.56 -20.53
N GLN A 601 3.59 -7.48 -19.20
CA GLN A 601 4.06 -6.36 -18.42
C GLN A 601 4.55 -6.87 -17.07
N ASN A 602 5.81 -6.61 -16.75
CA ASN A 602 6.42 -6.98 -15.48
C ASN A 602 6.82 -5.71 -14.74
N ILE A 603 6.43 -5.59 -13.49
CA ILE A 603 6.75 -4.46 -12.62
C ILE A 603 7.36 -4.98 -11.33
N LYS A 604 8.60 -4.59 -11.06
CA LYS A 604 9.29 -4.87 -9.79
C LYS A 604 9.54 -3.56 -9.09
N ARG A 605 9.17 -3.47 -7.81
CA ARG A 605 9.36 -2.26 -7.01
C ARG A 605 9.95 -2.60 -5.66
N ASP A 606 11.05 -1.91 -5.33
CA ASP A 606 11.63 -1.88 -3.99
C ASP A 606 11.38 -0.51 -3.38
N ARG A 607 10.84 -0.47 -2.17
CA ARG A 607 10.53 0.77 -1.47
C ARG A 607 11.00 0.75 -0.04
N ILE A 608 11.57 1.87 0.39
CA ILE A 608 11.96 2.12 1.78
C ILE A 608 11.37 3.47 2.18
N PHE A 609 10.58 3.49 3.24
CA PHE A 609 10.09 4.73 3.81
C PHE A 609 10.06 4.67 5.34
N GLY A 610 10.19 5.83 5.97
CA GLY A 610 10.15 5.92 7.42
C GLY A 610 10.66 7.25 7.93
N ASN A 611 10.72 7.35 9.26
CA ASN A 611 11.19 8.56 9.94
C ASN A 611 11.87 8.28 11.26
N ILE A 612 12.56 9.31 11.74
CA ILE A 612 13.07 9.44 13.09
C ILE A 612 12.62 10.79 13.64
N ALA A 613 12.04 10.79 14.84
CA ALA A 613 11.62 11.97 15.56
C ALA A 613 12.26 12.01 16.96
N LEU A 614 12.81 13.14 17.31
CA LEU A 614 13.40 13.44 18.59
C LEU A 614 12.61 14.56 19.24
N LYS A 615 12.16 14.36 20.47
CA LYS A 615 11.40 15.34 21.24
C LYS A 615 12.09 15.59 22.56
N TYR A 616 12.33 16.87 22.88
CA TYR A 616 12.97 17.29 24.10
C TYR A 616 12.08 18.27 24.86
N TYR A 617 11.72 17.92 26.10
CA TYR A 617 10.94 18.74 27.00
C TYR A 617 11.87 19.70 27.77
N LEU A 618 11.78 20.98 27.46
CA LEU A 618 12.46 22.05 28.18
C LEU A 618 11.86 22.24 29.56
N THR A 619 10.53 22.23 29.62
CA THR A 619 9.68 22.24 30.82
C THR A 619 8.50 21.29 30.58
N ASP A 620 7.65 21.07 31.58
CA ASP A 620 6.47 20.21 31.44
C ASP A 620 5.45 20.75 30.41
N TRP A 621 5.48 22.04 30.12
CA TRP A 621 4.58 22.73 29.21
C TRP A 621 5.24 23.19 27.89
N LEU A 622 6.55 23.00 27.72
CA LEU A 622 7.29 23.45 26.54
C LEU A 622 8.21 22.33 26.01
N PHE A 623 8.03 21.95 24.77
CA PHE A 623 8.94 21.03 24.10
C PHE A 623 9.39 21.53 22.73
N VAL A 624 10.50 20.96 22.27
CA VAL A 624 11.03 21.10 20.91
C VAL A 624 11.13 19.71 20.29
N GLN A 625 10.71 19.58 19.05
CA GLN A 625 10.81 18.35 18.27
C GLN A 625 11.49 18.61 16.94
N GLY A 626 12.38 17.70 16.55
CA GLY A 626 12.93 17.58 15.20
C GLY A 626 12.57 16.25 14.59
N ARG A 627 12.22 16.22 13.31
CA ARG A 627 11.91 15.00 12.59
C ARG A 627 12.53 15.03 11.21
N VAL A 628 13.06 13.88 10.79
CA VAL A 628 13.51 13.62 9.42
C VAL A 628 12.80 12.38 8.92
N GLY A 629 12.13 12.51 7.79
CA GLY A 629 11.46 11.41 7.11
C GLY A 629 11.93 11.30 5.67
N GLN A 630 11.93 10.08 5.17
CA GLN A 630 12.28 9.78 3.78
C GLN A 630 11.32 8.76 3.20
N ASP A 631 11.00 8.94 1.92
CA ASP A 631 10.37 7.97 1.05
C ASP A 631 11.25 7.77 -0.18
N TYR A 632 11.70 6.54 -0.42
CA TYR A 632 12.51 6.17 -1.56
C TYR A 632 11.96 4.89 -2.18
N TRP A 633 11.82 4.88 -3.51
CA TRP A 633 11.55 3.65 -4.24
C TRP A 633 12.28 3.61 -5.59
N SER A 634 12.59 2.39 -6.02
CA SER A 634 13.07 2.06 -7.36
C SER A 634 12.08 1.10 -8.00
N ARG A 635 11.73 1.34 -9.24
CA ARG A 635 10.85 0.48 -10.03
C ARG A 635 11.52 0.13 -11.35
N ASP A 636 11.66 -1.15 -11.59
CA ASP A 636 12.04 -1.71 -12.87
C ASP A 636 10.79 -2.26 -13.56
N GLN A 637 10.58 -1.90 -14.82
CA GLN A 637 9.43 -2.32 -15.60
C GLN A 637 9.87 -2.67 -17.00
N ASP A 638 9.35 -3.78 -17.51
CA ASP A 638 9.48 -4.17 -18.91
C ASP A 638 8.14 -4.65 -19.46
N TYR A 639 7.83 -4.25 -20.71
CA TYR A 639 6.55 -4.54 -21.31
C TYR A 639 6.55 -4.48 -22.85
N ASN A 640 5.56 -5.15 -23.44
CA ASN A 640 5.26 -5.08 -24.86
C ASN A 640 3.77 -4.72 -25.06
N ASN A 641 3.46 -3.47 -25.33
CA ASN A 641 2.08 -3.06 -25.62
C ASN A 641 1.57 -3.56 -26.99
N PHE A 642 2.48 -3.88 -27.88
CA PHE A 642 2.20 -4.39 -29.23
C PHE A 642 3.16 -5.55 -29.52
N PRO A 643 2.76 -6.78 -29.19
CA PRO A 643 3.58 -7.97 -29.46
C PRO A 643 3.75 -8.19 -30.96
N THR A 644 4.78 -8.93 -31.32
CA THR A 644 5.04 -9.32 -32.69
C THR A 644 3.85 -10.09 -33.26
N GLY A 645 3.43 -9.74 -34.45
CA GLY A 645 2.30 -10.39 -35.14
C GLY A 645 0.93 -9.89 -34.74
N GLN A 646 0.81 -8.91 -33.84
CA GLN A 646 -0.47 -8.27 -33.59
C GLN A 646 -0.97 -7.54 -34.85
N ALA A 647 -2.27 -7.60 -35.10
CA ALA A 647 -2.87 -6.90 -36.22
C ALA A 647 -2.73 -5.37 -36.09
N SER A 648 -2.18 -4.73 -37.09
CA SER A 648 -1.92 -3.30 -37.11
C SER A 648 -3.20 -2.49 -37.31
N ARG A 649 -3.37 -1.43 -36.49
CA ARG A 649 -4.41 -0.39 -36.68
C ARG A 649 -4.06 0.63 -37.75
N ALA A 650 -2.79 0.78 -38.09
CA ALA A 650 -2.32 1.88 -38.91
C ALA A 650 -2.99 1.87 -40.30
N PRO A 651 -3.29 3.06 -40.84
CA PRO A 651 -4.01 3.15 -42.12
C PRO A 651 -3.23 2.63 -43.32
N ALA A 652 -1.92 2.38 -43.22
CA ALA A 652 -1.18 1.80 -44.34
C ALA A 652 0.25 1.35 -43.96
N PRO A 653 0.74 0.24 -44.50
CA PRO A 653 -0.05 -0.82 -45.11
C PRO A 653 -0.76 -1.67 -44.05
N ALA A 654 -1.94 -2.22 -44.37
CA ALA A 654 -2.57 -3.23 -43.53
C ALA A 654 -1.59 -4.40 -43.36
N GLY A 655 -1.21 -4.70 -42.14
CA GLY A 655 -0.17 -5.68 -41.86
C GLY A 655 -0.19 -6.06 -40.37
N PHE A 656 0.89 -6.59 -39.96
CA PHE A 656 1.13 -6.98 -38.58
C PHE A 656 2.25 -6.14 -37.96
N VAL A 657 2.16 -5.90 -36.67
CA VAL A 657 3.21 -5.21 -35.92
C VAL A 657 4.45 -6.10 -35.82
N ASN A 658 5.62 -5.54 -36.04
CA ASN A 658 6.89 -6.25 -35.92
C ASN A 658 7.52 -6.10 -34.52
N GLY A 659 6.69 -6.00 -33.50
CA GLY A 659 7.08 -5.93 -32.11
C GLY A 659 7.43 -4.51 -31.59
N VAL A 660 7.00 -4.24 -30.39
CA VAL A 660 7.38 -3.08 -29.58
C VAL A 660 7.75 -3.57 -28.20
N TYR A 661 8.92 -3.20 -27.71
CA TYR A 661 9.35 -3.52 -26.35
C TYR A 661 9.89 -2.28 -25.65
N THR A 662 9.52 -2.10 -24.41
CA THR A 662 10.01 -0.99 -23.59
C THR A 662 10.60 -1.54 -22.31
N GLN A 663 11.77 -1.07 -21.97
CA GLN A 663 12.40 -1.24 -20.66
C GLN A 663 12.50 0.10 -19.97
N GLU A 664 12.06 0.14 -18.73
CA GLU A 664 11.95 1.37 -17.95
C GLU A 664 12.53 1.16 -16.54
N GLN A 665 13.36 2.08 -16.10
CA GLN A 665 13.78 2.20 -14.71
C GLN A 665 13.40 3.58 -14.18
N ARG A 666 12.63 3.61 -13.11
CA ARG A 666 12.21 4.84 -12.43
C ARG A 666 12.66 4.82 -10.98
N ARG A 667 13.22 5.93 -10.53
CA ARG A 667 13.60 6.15 -9.14
C ARG A 667 12.90 7.38 -8.59
N PHE A 668 12.48 7.29 -7.35
CA PHE A 668 11.84 8.38 -6.63
C PHE A 668 12.47 8.53 -5.26
N ARG A 669 12.68 9.77 -4.83
CA ARG A 669 13.13 10.10 -3.49
C ARG A 669 12.46 11.38 -3.02
N GLU A 670 11.86 11.32 -1.84
CA GLU A 670 11.38 12.49 -1.12
C GLU A 670 11.96 12.52 0.28
N ILE A 671 12.49 13.66 0.70
CA ILE A 671 12.99 13.91 2.03
C ILE A 671 12.17 15.04 2.63
N ASN A 672 11.66 14.83 3.84
CA ASN A 672 10.97 15.82 4.64
C ASN A 672 11.73 16.03 5.93
N THR A 673 12.12 17.28 6.22
CA THR A 673 12.74 17.66 7.48
C THR A 673 11.88 18.72 8.13
N ASP A 674 11.47 18.51 9.37
CA ASP A 674 10.64 19.44 10.10
C ASP A 674 11.11 19.66 11.54
N PHE A 675 10.78 20.83 12.04
CA PHE A 675 10.91 21.17 13.46
C PHE A 675 9.59 21.73 13.97
N LEU A 676 9.33 21.50 15.26
CA LEU A 676 8.15 21.96 15.98
C LEU A 676 8.55 22.41 17.37
N ILE A 677 8.07 23.59 17.76
CA ILE A 677 8.10 24.11 19.13
C ILE A 677 6.64 24.17 19.59
N ASN A 678 6.34 23.52 20.70
CA ASN A 678 4.99 23.52 21.27
C ASN A 678 5.04 24.01 22.71
N ALA A 679 4.14 24.93 23.04
CA ALA A 679 3.88 25.40 24.38
C ALA A 679 2.42 25.15 24.73
N ASN A 680 2.16 24.28 25.71
CA ASN A 680 0.82 23.91 26.16
C ASN A 680 0.71 24.15 27.69
N LYS A 681 -0.12 25.11 28.09
CA LYS A 681 -0.28 25.48 29.50
C LYS A 681 -1.73 25.83 29.81
N LYS A 682 -2.18 25.36 30.99
CA LYS A 682 -3.50 25.69 31.55
C LYS A 682 -3.38 26.77 32.65
N PHE A 683 -4.21 27.78 32.56
CA PHE A 683 -4.31 28.90 33.52
C PHE A 683 -5.72 28.91 34.13
N GLY A 684 -5.94 28.15 35.19
CA GLY A 684 -7.29 27.93 35.74
C GLY A 684 -8.15 27.20 34.70
N GLU A 685 -9.26 27.81 34.30
CA GLU A 685 -10.19 27.29 33.29
C GLU A 685 -9.77 27.57 31.82
N LEU A 686 -8.74 28.42 31.62
CA LEU A 686 -8.23 28.77 30.31
C LEU A 686 -7.02 27.91 29.95
N GLY A 687 -7.14 27.10 28.90
CA GLY A 687 -6.03 26.40 28.26
C GLY A 687 -5.49 27.16 27.07
N VAL A 688 -4.18 27.16 26.90
CA VAL A 688 -3.47 27.80 25.77
C VAL A 688 -2.47 26.83 25.21
N ASN A 689 -2.61 26.48 23.92
CA ASN A 689 -1.69 25.63 23.18
C ASN A 689 -1.18 26.38 21.94
N VAL A 690 0.11 26.66 21.89
CA VAL A 690 0.76 27.38 20.79
C VAL A 690 1.80 26.50 20.13
N ASN A 691 1.74 26.45 18.81
CA ASN A 691 2.71 25.73 17.98
C ASN A 691 3.40 26.72 17.03
N PHE A 692 4.69 26.55 16.85
CA PHE A 692 5.49 27.18 15.80
C PHE A 692 6.42 26.16 15.17
N GLY A 693 6.46 26.11 13.85
CA GLY A 693 7.29 25.12 13.16
C GLY A 693 7.63 25.49 11.73
N GLY A 694 8.46 24.65 11.14
CA GLY A 694 8.83 24.74 9.73
C GLY A 694 9.08 23.37 9.13
N ASN A 695 8.94 23.29 7.81
CA ASN A 695 9.17 22.10 7.04
C ASN A 695 9.97 22.43 5.79
N HIS A 696 10.94 21.57 5.45
CA HIS A 696 11.61 21.53 4.16
C HIS A 696 11.34 20.20 3.48
N MET A 697 10.72 20.23 2.32
CA MET A 697 10.48 19.07 1.47
C MET A 697 11.34 19.16 0.22
N GLN A 698 12.05 18.09 -0.12
CA GLN A 698 12.75 17.93 -1.37
C GLN A 698 12.36 16.62 -2.03
N ARG A 699 11.91 16.71 -3.29
CA ARG A 699 11.48 15.57 -4.11
C ARG A 699 12.33 15.50 -5.37
N ARG A 700 12.72 14.29 -5.75
CA ARG A 700 13.38 13.98 -7.02
C ARG A 700 12.79 12.70 -7.60
N SER A 701 12.45 12.74 -8.88
CA SER A 701 12.06 11.56 -9.67
C SER A 701 12.87 11.55 -10.96
N ASP A 702 13.52 10.46 -11.28
CA ASP A 702 14.20 10.24 -12.54
C ASP A 702 13.72 8.98 -13.25
N LEU A 703 13.57 9.06 -14.55
CA LEU A 703 13.20 7.99 -15.47
C LEU A 703 14.31 7.79 -16.48
N ASN A 704 14.71 6.53 -16.64
CA ASN A 704 15.48 6.05 -17.77
C ASN A 704 14.64 5.00 -18.49
N SER A 705 14.34 5.21 -19.77
CA SER A 705 13.55 4.28 -20.57
C SER A 705 14.13 4.13 -21.95
N VAL A 706 14.01 2.96 -22.54
CA VAL A 706 14.31 2.71 -23.93
C VAL A 706 13.14 1.93 -24.53
N GLN A 707 12.50 2.54 -25.51
CA GLN A 707 11.54 1.84 -26.37
C GLN A 707 12.23 1.37 -27.64
N VAL A 708 12.02 0.13 -28.03
CA VAL A 708 12.51 -0.42 -29.29
C VAL A 708 11.33 -0.91 -30.11
N THR A 709 11.45 -0.68 -31.41
CA THR A 709 10.43 -1.07 -32.40
C THR A 709 11.08 -1.73 -33.62
N ASP A 710 10.28 -2.42 -34.42
CA ASP A 710 10.72 -3.10 -35.62
C ASP A 710 11.83 -4.12 -35.37
N PHE A 711 11.47 -5.23 -34.74
CA PHE A 711 12.39 -6.28 -34.30
C PHE A 711 13.12 -6.93 -35.50
N VAL A 712 14.40 -7.22 -35.27
CA VAL A 712 15.24 -8.00 -36.19
C VAL A 712 14.93 -9.48 -36.07
N VAL A 713 14.75 -9.96 -34.85
CA VAL A 713 14.41 -11.34 -34.51
C VAL A 713 13.03 -11.36 -33.87
N ARG A 714 12.11 -12.14 -34.42
CA ARG A 714 10.74 -12.25 -33.90
C ARG A 714 10.75 -12.76 -32.45
N ASP A 715 9.86 -12.24 -31.63
CA ASP A 715 9.59 -12.66 -30.26
C ASP A 715 10.80 -12.57 -29.30
N LEU A 716 11.89 -11.92 -29.70
CA LEU A 716 13.03 -11.64 -28.84
C LEU A 716 12.90 -10.24 -28.21
N TYR A 717 12.41 -10.18 -26.98
CA TYR A 717 12.16 -8.93 -26.26
C TYR A 717 13.42 -8.46 -25.53
N THR A 718 14.23 -7.66 -26.19
CA THR A 718 15.43 -7.02 -25.64
C THR A 718 15.69 -5.68 -26.32
N VAL A 719 16.29 -4.73 -25.58
CA VAL A 719 16.62 -3.38 -26.11
C VAL A 719 17.60 -3.41 -27.30
N GLN A 720 18.27 -4.54 -27.54
CA GLN A 720 19.17 -4.69 -28.69
C GLN A 720 18.47 -5.09 -29.97
N ASN A 721 17.31 -5.71 -29.88
CA ASN A 721 16.65 -6.34 -31.02
C ASN A 721 15.90 -5.35 -31.94
N GLY A 722 15.57 -4.14 -31.51
CA GLY A 722 14.86 -3.17 -32.36
C GLY A 722 15.78 -2.46 -33.35
N ARG A 723 15.28 -2.25 -34.60
CA ARG A 723 15.96 -1.39 -35.58
C ARG A 723 15.83 0.08 -35.23
N ALA A 724 14.69 0.50 -34.70
CA ALA A 724 14.51 1.82 -34.12
C ALA A 724 14.57 1.75 -32.59
N LYS A 725 15.26 2.69 -31.96
CA LYS A 725 15.45 2.80 -30.52
C LYS A 725 15.22 4.25 -30.09
N ASP A 726 14.32 4.42 -29.16
CA ASP A 726 13.94 5.72 -28.62
C ASP A 726 14.30 5.78 -27.12
N PRO A 727 15.48 6.30 -26.77
CA PRO A 727 15.88 6.50 -25.37
C PRO A 727 15.21 7.74 -24.80
N ILE A 728 14.65 7.62 -23.61
CA ILE A 728 14.02 8.70 -22.86
C ILE A 728 14.70 8.85 -21.52
N TYR A 729 15.10 10.07 -21.19
CA TYR A 729 15.53 10.47 -19.86
C TYR A 729 14.65 11.62 -19.40
N ASP A 730 14.01 11.46 -18.24
CA ASP A 730 13.20 12.51 -17.61
C ASP A 730 13.65 12.72 -16.17
N LEU A 731 13.88 13.97 -15.79
CA LEU A 731 14.28 14.37 -14.44
C LEU A 731 13.31 15.43 -13.94
N ASN A 732 12.68 15.13 -12.80
CA ASN A 732 11.78 16.05 -12.14
C ASN A 732 12.26 16.30 -10.70
N GLU A 733 12.55 17.57 -10.38
CA GLU A 733 12.94 17.99 -9.05
C GLU A 733 12.04 19.11 -8.55
N ARG A 734 11.67 19.03 -7.27
CA ARG A 734 10.77 19.97 -6.62
C ARG A 734 11.17 20.16 -5.16
N ALA A 735 11.08 21.38 -4.67
CA ALA A 735 11.26 21.69 -3.26
C ALA A 735 10.18 22.67 -2.76
N VAL A 736 9.80 22.52 -1.50
CA VAL A 736 8.89 23.44 -0.80
C VAL A 736 9.47 23.74 0.57
N ASN A 737 9.66 25.02 0.86
CA ASN A 737 9.97 25.52 2.19
C ASN A 737 8.71 26.06 2.84
N SER A 738 8.53 25.83 4.12
CA SER A 738 7.32 26.21 4.83
C SER A 738 7.62 26.70 6.24
N LEU A 739 6.89 27.73 6.66
CA LEU A 739 6.79 28.13 8.07
C LEU A 739 5.31 28.19 8.45
N TYR A 740 4.99 27.75 9.66
CA TYR A 740 3.61 27.72 10.16
C TYR A 740 3.53 28.01 11.65
N GLY A 741 2.39 28.51 12.06
CA GLY A 741 2.05 28.69 13.46
C GLY A 741 0.59 28.39 13.73
N SER A 742 0.26 27.93 14.90
CA SER A 742 -1.11 27.76 15.37
C SER A 742 -1.26 28.14 16.83
N ALA A 743 -2.42 28.69 17.20
CA ALA A 743 -2.79 28.93 18.59
C ALA A 743 -4.19 28.37 18.83
N GLU A 744 -4.33 27.62 19.91
CA GLU A 744 -5.60 27.10 20.39
C GLU A 744 -5.87 27.64 21.78
N LEU A 745 -7.07 28.15 21.96
CA LEU A 745 -7.60 28.60 23.24
C LEU A 745 -8.73 27.67 23.64
N SER A 746 -8.68 27.08 24.83
CA SER A 746 -9.77 26.30 25.40
C SER A 746 -10.29 26.98 26.66
N PHE A 747 -11.60 27.01 26.84
CA PHE A 747 -12.25 27.54 28.04
C PHE A 747 -13.17 26.49 28.63
N GLN A 748 -12.91 26.13 29.90
CA GLN A 748 -13.61 25.08 30.66
C GLN A 748 -13.61 23.70 29.98
N ASP A 749 -12.66 23.44 29.11
CA ASP A 749 -12.62 22.25 28.21
C ASP A 749 -13.93 22.00 27.40
N LYS A 750 -14.75 23.08 27.23
CA LYS A 750 -16.04 23.07 26.52
C LYS A 750 -16.02 23.91 25.25
N PHE A 751 -15.32 25.02 25.26
CA PHE A 751 -15.20 25.93 24.11
C PHE A 751 -13.75 25.91 23.62
N PHE A 752 -13.56 25.68 22.37
CA PHE A 752 -12.24 25.66 21.74
C PHE A 752 -12.24 26.58 20.52
N LEU A 753 -11.20 27.38 20.38
CA LEU A 753 -10.97 28.26 19.24
C LEU A 753 -9.52 28.04 18.76
N THR A 754 -9.35 27.61 17.55
CA THR A 754 -8.02 27.40 16.94
C THR A 754 -7.84 28.31 15.74
N GLY A 755 -6.74 29.06 15.71
CA GLY A 755 -6.27 29.79 14.54
C GLY A 755 -4.95 29.23 14.04
N THR A 756 -4.79 29.11 12.71
CA THR A 756 -3.51 28.73 12.09
C THR A 756 -3.14 29.67 10.97
N VAL A 757 -1.83 29.80 10.75
CA VAL A 757 -1.28 30.51 9.62
C VAL A 757 -0.09 29.74 9.07
N ARG A 758 -0.01 29.64 7.74
CA ARG A 758 1.10 28.97 7.07
C ARG A 758 1.53 29.75 5.83
N ASN A 759 2.82 29.80 5.58
CA ASN A 759 3.40 30.28 4.33
C ASN A 759 4.24 29.21 3.67
N ASP A 760 4.00 28.95 2.39
CA ASP A 760 4.76 28.02 1.56
C ASP A 760 5.51 28.79 0.46
N TRP A 761 6.73 28.34 0.16
CA TRP A 761 7.57 28.83 -0.95
C TRP A 761 7.85 27.66 -1.89
N PHE A 762 7.34 27.73 -3.12
CA PHE A 762 7.42 26.68 -4.12
C PHE A 762 8.56 26.89 -5.11
N SER A 763 9.39 25.86 -5.36
CA SER A 763 10.46 25.93 -6.36
C SER A 763 9.95 25.88 -7.81
N THR A 764 8.70 25.45 -8.03
CA THR A 764 8.08 25.30 -9.34
C THR A 764 7.62 26.62 -9.96
N LEU A 765 7.53 27.68 -9.16
CA LEU A 765 7.06 29.00 -9.56
C LEU A 765 8.17 30.02 -9.62
N SER A 766 7.95 31.10 -10.36
CA SER A 766 8.89 32.23 -10.46
C SER A 766 9.08 32.88 -9.08
N LYS A 767 10.22 33.54 -8.88
CA LYS A 767 10.60 34.14 -7.61
C LYS A 767 9.55 35.10 -7.07
N GLU A 768 8.85 35.81 -7.94
CA GLU A 768 7.82 36.80 -7.63
C GLU A 768 6.52 36.16 -7.17
N ASN A 769 6.22 34.95 -7.66
CA ASN A 769 4.93 34.27 -7.47
C ASN A 769 5.00 33.01 -6.59
N ARG A 770 6.19 32.62 -6.11
CA ARG A 770 6.40 31.34 -5.41
C ARG A 770 5.85 31.29 -3.99
N SER A 771 5.53 32.43 -3.38
CA SER A 771 5.12 32.53 -1.98
C SER A 771 3.62 32.68 -1.86
N ILE A 772 3.03 31.93 -0.95
CA ILE A 772 1.60 32.06 -0.63
C ILE A 772 1.38 31.90 0.87
N LEU A 773 0.69 32.88 1.46
CA LEU A 773 0.22 32.85 2.84
C LEU A 773 -1.26 32.47 2.88
N TYR A 774 -1.62 31.56 3.77
CA TYR A 774 -3.00 31.16 3.98
C TYR A 774 -3.34 30.91 5.45
N PRO A 775 -4.48 31.42 5.91
CA PRO A 775 -4.97 31.25 7.27
C PRO A 775 -5.99 30.13 7.38
N SER A 776 -6.21 29.64 8.62
CA SER A 776 -7.42 28.91 8.99
C SER A 776 -7.90 29.29 10.37
N VAL A 777 -9.21 29.16 10.59
CA VAL A 777 -9.85 29.32 11.89
C VAL A 777 -10.87 28.23 12.08
N SER A 778 -10.92 27.64 13.27
CA SER A 778 -11.95 26.66 13.63
C SER A 778 -12.38 26.82 15.08
N ALA A 779 -13.64 26.50 15.34
CA ALA A 779 -14.21 26.56 16.68
C ALA A 779 -15.02 25.29 16.95
N SER A 780 -14.99 24.81 18.18
CA SER A 780 -15.88 23.75 18.66
C SER A 780 -16.50 24.11 20.00
N TRP A 781 -17.73 23.67 20.21
CA TRP A 781 -18.48 23.84 21.43
C TRP A 781 -19.11 22.52 21.84
N VAL A 782 -18.69 22.02 22.99
CA VAL A 782 -19.22 20.83 23.65
C VAL A 782 -20.40 21.28 24.51
N PHE A 783 -21.61 21.26 23.94
CA PHE A 783 -22.77 21.91 24.53
C PHE A 783 -23.53 21.02 25.53
N HIS A 784 -23.41 19.68 25.43
CA HIS A 784 -24.16 18.75 26.31
C HIS A 784 -23.85 18.96 27.80
N GLU A 785 -22.61 19.32 28.16
CA GLU A 785 -22.21 19.57 29.51
C GLU A 785 -22.87 20.82 30.15
N ASN A 786 -23.47 21.69 29.34
CA ASN A 786 -24.22 22.86 29.78
C ASN A 786 -25.73 22.63 29.86
N LEU A 787 -26.19 21.44 29.37
CA LEU A 787 -27.59 21.07 29.38
C LEU A 787 -27.79 19.95 30.40
N ASN A 788 -28.69 20.16 31.38
CA ASN A 788 -29.11 19.09 32.29
C ASN A 788 -29.95 18.05 31.53
N THR A 789 -29.30 17.34 30.56
CA THR A 789 -29.96 16.30 29.76
C THR A 789 -29.87 14.99 30.56
N THR A 790 -30.93 14.67 31.27
CA THR A 790 -31.03 13.43 32.01
C THR A 790 -31.08 12.24 31.08
N GLY A 791 -29.91 11.63 30.83
CA GLY A 791 -29.78 10.24 30.37
C GLY A 791 -29.94 9.94 28.89
N TRP A 792 -30.47 10.82 28.03
CA TRP A 792 -30.67 10.51 26.62
C TRP A 792 -29.56 11.06 25.70
N LEU A 793 -28.91 12.16 26.06
CA LEU A 793 -27.81 12.77 25.33
C LEU A 793 -26.53 12.63 26.14
N ASN A 794 -25.61 11.79 25.69
CA ASN A 794 -24.34 11.51 26.33
C ASN A 794 -23.24 12.46 25.88
N PHE A 795 -23.26 12.82 24.59
CA PHE A 795 -22.31 13.75 24.01
C PHE A 795 -23.00 14.63 22.97
N GLY A 796 -22.65 15.91 22.92
CA GLY A 796 -23.15 16.84 21.93
C GLY A 796 -22.13 17.95 21.67
N LYS A 797 -21.69 18.09 20.40
CA LYS A 797 -20.70 19.04 19.94
C LYS A 797 -21.16 19.72 18.67
N ILE A 798 -20.96 21.03 18.58
CA ILE A 798 -21.09 21.83 17.34
C ILE A 798 -19.69 22.26 16.94
N ARG A 799 -19.37 22.20 15.67
CA ARG A 799 -18.11 22.66 15.13
C ARG A 799 -18.31 23.56 13.91
N ALA A 800 -17.39 24.50 13.70
CA ALA A 800 -17.37 25.36 12.53
C ALA A 800 -15.92 25.66 12.15
N ALA A 801 -15.63 25.68 10.87
CA ALA A 801 -14.30 25.97 10.36
C ALA A 801 -14.34 26.76 9.05
N TYR A 802 -13.35 27.62 8.86
CA TYR A 802 -12.98 28.20 7.58
C TYR A 802 -11.47 28.10 7.41
N ALA A 803 -11.03 27.64 6.25
CA ALA A 803 -9.62 27.54 5.93
C ALA A 803 -9.34 27.84 4.46
N GLU A 804 -8.16 28.39 4.22
CA GLU A 804 -7.58 28.48 2.90
C GLU A 804 -6.34 27.57 2.81
N VAL A 805 -6.08 27.03 1.62
CA VAL A 805 -4.87 26.30 1.29
C VAL A 805 -4.42 26.72 -0.11
N GLY A 806 -3.14 27.05 -0.25
CA GLY A 806 -2.52 27.32 -1.54
C GLY A 806 -1.88 26.07 -2.12
N SER A 807 -1.90 25.89 -3.44
CA SER A 807 -1.26 24.74 -4.06
C SER A 807 -0.63 25.06 -5.41
N ASP A 808 0.55 24.50 -5.65
CA ASP A 808 1.24 24.45 -6.94
C ASP A 808 1.15 23.06 -7.60
N ALA A 809 0.23 22.20 -7.17
CA ALA A 809 0.14 20.82 -7.62
C ALA A 809 -0.05 20.66 -9.14
N ASP A 810 -0.66 21.68 -9.80
CA ASP A 810 -0.90 21.68 -11.24
C ASP A 810 0.23 22.35 -12.03
N VAL A 811 1.34 22.77 -11.36
CA VAL A 811 2.53 23.34 -12.02
C VAL A 811 3.60 22.26 -12.11
N GLY A 812 3.94 21.85 -13.31
CA GLY A 812 5.09 20.97 -13.54
C GLY A 812 6.40 21.67 -13.20
N ALA A 813 7.39 20.90 -12.78
CA ALA A 813 8.76 21.42 -12.65
C ALA A 813 9.21 22.01 -13.99
N TYR A 814 9.87 23.17 -13.94
CA TYR A 814 10.40 23.89 -15.09
C TYR A 814 9.37 24.40 -16.12
N SER A 815 8.07 24.31 -15.85
CA SER A 815 7.02 24.74 -16.77
C SER A 815 6.96 26.27 -16.98
N ASN A 816 7.69 27.04 -16.18
CA ASN A 816 7.83 28.48 -16.27
C ASN A 816 9.14 28.94 -16.94
N VAL A 817 9.96 28.01 -17.45
CA VAL A 817 11.26 28.29 -18.06
C VAL A 817 11.31 27.73 -19.48
N LEU A 818 11.72 28.55 -20.44
CA LEU A 818 12.01 28.07 -21.79
C LEU A 818 13.39 27.43 -21.85
N PHE A 819 13.46 26.21 -22.35
CA PHE A 819 14.71 25.51 -22.61
C PHE A 819 14.68 24.79 -23.96
N TYR A 820 15.85 24.45 -24.48
CA TYR A 820 16.00 23.76 -25.74
C TYR A 820 16.19 22.26 -25.52
N GLY A 821 15.48 21.45 -26.30
CA GLY A 821 15.68 20.02 -26.40
C GLY A 821 16.53 19.65 -27.60
N ILE A 822 17.24 18.55 -27.49
CA ILE A 822 17.96 17.92 -28.60
C ILE A 822 17.05 16.83 -29.17
N ASN A 823 16.87 16.84 -30.50
CA ASN A 823 16.07 15.81 -31.17
C ASN A 823 16.90 14.53 -31.32
N ASN A 824 16.25 13.38 -31.22
CA ASN A 824 16.89 12.09 -31.44
C ASN A 824 17.34 11.89 -32.90
N ASN A 825 16.72 12.60 -33.83
CA ASN A 825 17.08 12.57 -35.23
C ASN A 825 18.22 13.54 -35.55
N LEU A 826 19.18 13.07 -36.31
CA LEU A 826 20.29 13.87 -36.80
C LEU A 826 19.98 14.44 -38.18
N PHE A 827 20.40 15.67 -38.42
CA PHE A 827 20.37 16.25 -39.78
C PHE A 827 21.79 16.33 -40.32
N GLY A 828 22.07 15.62 -41.40
CA GLY A 828 23.44 15.55 -41.95
C GLY A 828 24.47 15.03 -40.93
N GLY A 829 24.07 14.14 -40.03
CA GLY A 829 24.94 13.61 -38.96
C GLY A 829 25.18 14.55 -37.78
N GLN A 830 24.51 15.72 -37.77
CA GLN A 830 24.64 16.72 -36.67
C GLN A 830 23.36 16.70 -35.81
N PRO A 831 23.49 16.88 -34.48
CA PRO A 831 22.34 17.02 -33.62
C PRO A 831 21.56 18.30 -33.95
N VAL A 832 20.26 18.19 -34.03
CA VAL A 832 19.35 19.32 -34.20
C VAL A 832 18.55 19.52 -32.93
N GLY A 833 18.20 20.74 -32.60
CA GLY A 833 17.44 21.07 -31.41
C GLY A 833 16.55 22.28 -31.65
N GLY A 834 15.59 22.45 -30.79
CA GLY A 834 14.63 23.56 -30.80
C GLY A 834 14.04 23.78 -29.42
N PRO A 835 13.11 24.74 -29.29
CA PRO A 835 12.36 24.90 -28.06
C PRO A 835 11.73 23.56 -27.64
N ASN A 836 11.88 23.17 -26.37
CA ASN A 836 11.40 21.89 -25.91
C ASN A 836 9.89 21.92 -25.68
N GLY A 837 9.18 21.05 -26.40
CA GLY A 837 7.72 20.88 -26.29
C GLY A 837 6.88 21.92 -27.05
N THR A 838 5.58 21.74 -26.97
CA THR A 838 4.56 22.53 -27.66
C THR A 838 3.90 23.57 -26.75
N ASN A 839 4.29 23.61 -25.47
CA ASN A 839 3.75 24.54 -24.47
C ASN A 839 4.68 25.74 -24.26
N LEU A 840 4.14 26.95 -24.45
CA LEU A 840 4.85 28.20 -24.13
C LEU A 840 4.93 28.33 -22.61
N PRO A 841 6.13 28.41 -22.02
CA PRO A 841 6.30 28.65 -20.59
C PRO A 841 5.68 29.97 -20.13
N ASN A 842 5.01 29.97 -18.98
CA ASN A 842 4.42 31.17 -18.41
C ASN A 842 5.05 31.50 -17.05
N PRO A 843 5.91 32.52 -16.96
CA PRO A 843 6.55 32.93 -15.71
C PRO A 843 5.57 33.59 -14.72
N ASN A 844 4.36 33.97 -15.15
CA ASN A 844 3.38 34.65 -14.31
C ASN A 844 2.42 33.69 -13.61
N LEU A 845 2.65 32.39 -13.70
CA LEU A 845 1.85 31.41 -12.97
C LEU A 845 1.90 31.64 -11.45
N ARG A 846 0.74 31.54 -10.82
CA ARG A 846 0.54 31.67 -9.39
C ARG A 846 -0.03 30.37 -8.80
N PRO A 847 0.15 30.11 -7.48
CA PRO A 847 -0.51 29.00 -6.82
C PRO A 847 -2.04 29.14 -6.90
N MET A 848 -2.74 28.03 -7.10
CA MET A 848 -4.20 28.03 -6.94
C MET A 848 -4.57 28.19 -5.47
N ARG A 849 -5.78 28.69 -5.18
CA ARG A 849 -6.36 28.83 -3.85
C ARG A 849 -7.57 27.94 -3.70
N ILE A 850 -7.62 27.23 -2.57
CA ILE A 850 -8.76 26.44 -2.14
C ILE A 850 -9.26 27.00 -0.81
N GLY A 851 -10.49 27.55 -0.81
CA GLY A 851 -11.18 28.00 0.40
C GLY A 851 -12.30 27.03 0.76
N GLU A 852 -12.40 26.66 2.01
CA GLU A 852 -13.44 25.74 2.49
C GLU A 852 -14.07 26.26 3.78
N ALA A 853 -15.41 26.28 3.80
CA ALA A 853 -16.22 26.53 4.97
C ALA A 853 -16.99 25.27 5.35
N GLU A 854 -17.01 24.95 6.63
CA GLU A 854 -17.67 23.79 7.19
C GLU A 854 -18.43 24.15 8.47
N ILE A 855 -19.60 23.52 8.65
CA ILE A 855 -20.31 23.45 9.92
C ILE A 855 -20.71 22.00 10.17
N GLY A 856 -20.57 21.51 11.41
CA GLY A 856 -20.88 20.12 11.74
C GLY A 856 -21.44 19.96 13.13
N PHE A 857 -22.09 18.79 13.34
CA PHE A 857 -22.69 18.35 14.59
C PHE A 857 -22.25 16.92 14.89
N GLU A 858 -21.88 16.69 16.14
CA GLU A 858 -21.60 15.35 16.66
C GLU A 858 -22.52 15.11 17.86
N LEU A 859 -23.26 14.01 17.83
CA LEU A 859 -24.19 13.62 18.87
C LEU A 859 -23.97 12.16 19.24
N SER A 860 -23.97 11.85 20.54
CA SER A 860 -24.05 10.49 21.03
C SER A 860 -25.19 10.40 22.05
N MET A 861 -26.09 9.46 21.82
CA MET A 861 -27.37 9.39 22.52
C MET A 861 -27.63 7.96 23.03
N PHE A 862 -28.49 7.86 24.08
CA PHE A 862 -28.98 6.57 24.63
C PHE A 862 -27.84 5.63 25.06
N GLN A 863 -26.93 6.15 25.89
CA GLN A 863 -25.72 5.44 26.34
C GLN A 863 -24.82 5.04 25.17
N SER A 864 -24.62 5.99 24.24
CA SER A 864 -23.83 5.83 23.01
C SER A 864 -24.36 4.79 22.02
N ARG A 865 -25.61 4.31 22.20
CA ARG A 865 -26.25 3.38 21.25
C ARG A 865 -26.62 4.01 19.91
N VAL A 866 -26.73 5.33 19.87
CA VAL A 866 -26.98 6.08 18.65
C VAL A 866 -25.95 7.19 18.55
N SER A 867 -25.10 7.14 17.56
CA SER A 867 -24.10 8.17 17.29
C SER A 867 -24.35 8.78 15.91
N LEU A 868 -24.33 10.11 15.81
CA LEU A 868 -24.52 10.87 14.59
C LEU A 868 -23.38 11.87 14.42
N ASP A 869 -22.63 11.78 13.34
CA ASP A 869 -21.73 12.82 12.86
C ASP A 869 -22.26 13.37 11.54
N MET A 870 -22.50 14.67 11.48
CA MET A 870 -23.01 15.36 10.29
C MET A 870 -22.17 16.60 10.01
N ALA A 871 -21.83 16.82 8.74
CA ALA A 871 -21.14 18.01 8.27
C ALA A 871 -21.77 18.57 6.99
N LEU A 872 -21.88 19.90 6.93
CA LEU A 872 -22.21 20.68 5.74
C LEU A 872 -20.95 21.41 5.32
N TYR A 873 -20.59 21.31 4.05
CA TYR A 873 -19.37 21.99 3.56
C TYR A 873 -19.58 22.69 2.22
N ARG A 874 -18.75 23.70 2.00
CA ARG A 874 -18.61 24.42 0.74
C ARG A 874 -17.12 24.64 0.46
N LYS A 875 -16.61 24.02 -0.59
CA LYS A 875 -15.23 24.10 -1.06
C LYS A 875 -15.18 24.87 -2.37
N LEU A 876 -14.43 25.95 -2.43
CA LEU A 876 -14.24 26.80 -3.59
C LEU A 876 -12.77 26.80 -4.00
N THR A 877 -12.48 26.42 -5.23
CA THR A 877 -11.14 26.50 -5.82
C THR A 877 -11.11 27.61 -6.85
N THR A 878 -10.11 28.48 -6.77
CA THR A 878 -9.87 29.59 -7.69
C THR A 878 -8.43 29.56 -8.20
N ASP A 879 -8.16 30.35 -9.24
CA ASP A 879 -6.83 30.43 -9.87
C ASP A 879 -6.30 29.07 -10.34
N GLN A 880 -7.18 28.15 -10.70
CA GLN A 880 -6.76 26.85 -11.25
C GLN A 880 -5.98 27.03 -12.53
N ILE A 881 -4.92 26.22 -12.68
CA ILE A 881 -4.06 26.27 -13.84
C ILE A 881 -4.64 25.35 -14.90
N VAL A 882 -4.95 25.95 -16.04
CA VAL A 882 -5.50 25.25 -17.21
C VAL A 882 -4.65 25.51 -18.43
N SER A 883 -4.61 24.55 -19.34
CA SER A 883 -3.97 24.73 -20.64
C SER A 883 -4.90 25.53 -21.55
N ALA A 884 -4.39 26.57 -22.14
CA ALA A 884 -5.08 27.40 -23.13
C ALA A 884 -4.35 27.31 -24.47
N GLN A 885 -5.10 27.09 -25.55
CA GLN A 885 -4.56 27.10 -26.91
C GLN A 885 -4.20 28.53 -27.29
N ILE A 886 -3.06 28.68 -27.92
CA ILE A 886 -2.56 29.94 -28.47
C ILE A 886 -2.33 29.82 -29.97
N SER A 887 -2.02 30.93 -30.61
CA SER A 887 -1.75 30.93 -32.07
C SER A 887 -0.50 30.13 -32.39
N ASP A 888 -0.59 29.21 -33.34
CA ASP A 888 0.52 28.41 -33.85
C ASP A 888 1.64 29.27 -34.47
N ALA A 889 1.32 30.52 -34.88
CA ALA A 889 2.32 31.48 -35.32
C ALA A 889 3.36 31.87 -34.26
N SER A 890 3.07 31.58 -32.98
CA SER A 890 4.02 31.74 -31.87
C SER A 890 5.12 30.66 -31.84
N GLY A 891 4.97 29.58 -32.62
CA GLY A 891 5.79 28.39 -32.57
C GLY A 891 5.40 27.43 -31.42
N PHE A 892 4.33 27.73 -30.70
CA PHE A 892 3.77 26.91 -29.62
C PHE A 892 2.27 26.70 -29.84
N VAL A 893 1.74 25.61 -29.28
CA VAL A 893 0.32 25.26 -29.43
C VAL A 893 -0.48 25.74 -28.23
N ASN A 894 0.09 25.62 -27.03
CA ASN A 894 -0.60 25.92 -25.77
C ASN A 894 0.27 26.78 -24.81
N THR A 895 -0.38 27.34 -23.83
CA THR A 895 0.26 27.92 -22.63
C THR A 895 -0.59 27.62 -21.40
N SER A 896 0.02 27.55 -20.22
CA SER A 896 -0.70 27.41 -18.96
C SER A 896 -1.07 28.76 -18.39
N ILE A 897 -2.32 28.92 -17.93
CA ILE A 897 -2.83 30.17 -17.31
C ILE A 897 -3.64 29.88 -16.06
N ASN A 898 -3.67 30.84 -15.12
CA ASN A 898 -4.54 30.81 -13.94
C ASN A 898 -5.93 31.35 -14.33
N SER A 899 -6.88 30.49 -14.64
CA SER A 899 -8.21 30.87 -15.10
C SER A 899 -9.35 30.01 -14.55
N GLY A 900 -9.06 28.77 -14.12
CA GLY A 900 -10.08 27.83 -13.68
C GLY A 900 -10.70 28.16 -12.33
N LYS A 901 -12.00 27.86 -12.18
CA LYS A 901 -12.75 27.97 -10.94
C LYS A 901 -13.70 26.79 -10.80
N SER A 902 -13.76 26.18 -9.61
CA SER A 902 -14.71 25.10 -9.31
C SER A 902 -15.27 25.23 -7.90
N GLU A 903 -16.49 24.74 -7.70
CA GLU A 903 -17.16 24.73 -6.41
C GLU A 903 -17.73 23.34 -6.14
N ASN A 904 -17.48 22.84 -4.91
CA ASN A 904 -18.07 21.61 -4.37
C ASN A 904 -18.88 21.96 -3.10
N LYS A 905 -20.09 21.46 -3.05
CA LYS A 905 -20.97 21.57 -1.86
C LYS A 905 -21.49 20.21 -1.52
N GLY A 906 -21.62 19.90 -0.24
CA GLY A 906 -22.14 18.60 0.16
C GLY A 906 -22.59 18.54 1.59
N VAL A 907 -23.30 17.44 1.85
CA VAL A 907 -23.70 16.98 3.18
C VAL A 907 -23.05 15.63 3.40
N GLU A 908 -22.37 15.47 4.52
CA GLU A 908 -21.81 14.22 4.99
C GLU A 908 -22.57 13.80 6.23
N MET A 909 -22.92 12.54 6.36
CA MET A 909 -23.60 12.00 7.53
C MET A 909 -23.10 10.57 7.79
N LEU A 910 -22.71 10.31 9.02
CA LEU A 910 -22.44 8.98 9.55
C LEU A 910 -23.37 8.76 10.73
N LEU A 911 -24.23 7.75 10.61
CA LEU A 911 -25.14 7.32 11.67
C LEU A 911 -24.74 5.91 12.09
N THR A 912 -24.36 5.75 13.34
CA THR A 912 -24.08 4.44 13.93
C THR A 912 -25.16 4.13 14.96
N VAL A 913 -25.73 2.94 14.89
CA VAL A 913 -26.78 2.47 15.79
C VAL A 913 -26.42 1.09 16.32
N VAL A 914 -26.53 0.90 17.63
CA VAL A 914 -26.38 -0.37 18.32
C VAL A 914 -27.76 -0.85 18.80
N PRO A 915 -28.57 -1.50 17.93
CA PRO A 915 -29.94 -1.88 18.28
C PRO A 915 -30.00 -2.96 19.36
N VAL A 916 -29.01 -3.84 19.37
CA VAL A 916 -28.94 -4.95 20.31
C VAL A 916 -27.53 -5.01 20.90
N GLU A 917 -27.48 -4.98 22.22
CA GLU A 917 -26.24 -5.20 22.97
C GLU A 917 -26.58 -6.09 24.16
N THR A 918 -25.98 -7.25 24.19
CA THR A 918 -26.12 -8.23 25.28
C THR A 918 -24.73 -8.74 25.67
N LYS A 919 -24.63 -9.50 26.73
CA LYS A 919 -23.34 -10.06 27.17
C LYS A 919 -22.63 -10.89 26.09
N ASP A 920 -23.39 -11.58 25.24
CA ASP A 920 -22.86 -12.55 24.28
C ASP A 920 -23.09 -12.14 22.81
N PHE A 921 -23.82 -11.05 22.56
CA PHE A 921 -24.13 -10.59 21.20
C PHE A 921 -24.30 -9.08 21.12
N THR A 922 -23.55 -8.46 20.24
CA THR A 922 -23.65 -7.04 19.90
C THR A 922 -23.92 -6.91 18.40
N TRP A 923 -24.94 -6.13 18.06
CA TRP A 923 -25.22 -5.75 16.68
C TRP A 923 -25.08 -4.24 16.52
N GLU A 924 -24.11 -3.82 15.72
CA GLU A 924 -23.87 -2.44 15.31
C GLU A 924 -24.23 -2.30 13.82
N ALA A 925 -24.91 -1.21 13.46
CA ALA A 925 -25.33 -0.89 12.09
C ALA A 925 -25.06 0.57 11.73
#